data_ccc165616fd9b0b79bd1d46922e69cdf
#
_entry.id   ccc165616fd9b0b79bd1d46922e69cdf
#
_cell.length_a   1.000
_cell.length_b   1.000
_cell.length_c   1.000
_cell.angle_alpha   90.00
_cell.angle_beta   90.00
_cell.angle_gamma   90.00
#
_symmetry.space_group_name_H-M   'P 1'
#
loop_
_entity.id
_entity.type
_entity.pdbx_description
1 polymer ?
#
loop_
_entity_poly.entity_id
_entity_poly.type
_entity_poly.pdbx_seq_one_letter_code
_entity_poly.pdbx_strand_id
1 'polypeptide(L)'
;MNMNFESRSISRRSFLKASGVVGAASILAACGGSSSSTAASGAASGAPAASADAITDYVSFETANRELETWNFLYSQSASDLNVTTNMWDGLLSFDCYGKVAPAIAKSWEHNDDSTVWTFHLRDDVDWCDVNGEVKSHLTSKDFLVGLEWVLNAFKNEAFNTSMPSETVVGAADYYDLTKDKGDAAADMTYEDMLAAGVGVEAPDDYTLVFTCSNPCPYFDTVAAYNSFYPASEDLIKELGVEGFRACDYTTMWYNGPYLMEEYIQANTKSFIPNPNYYAANECTRFEHHTVKMISDLSIGLQLYESGEVDNIDLTESNLTTITNDSNNAHNAYLCEKRPTKYSYQMHLNFQRKDENGNLDENWNKAVANYAFRQCFYKGLNLVNYYARTNKINPLKCENDFYTMPGVCYNTKGEEYTTLVAKEMGLDSEAYDGKTMKRLRANNGDISDLKKQAMEELSAIGVTFPVHCYHYIKSGDTNALDTATVLKQCFTDSFGDDFIVLDIGTYVSSLYKEVRNVQLHSILQNGWGADFGDPVNFLGQEVLGDDNAYYAQTTSWIAAVEADPKDYQKDLLERYQEFTDLVNEAKAIVTDTDARYAAFAKAEASMLNNALCIPCLFEVLWCLTHVNEYTKINAMYGPCNYKAVNWETRQGDGYTTEEYEAFAAAFDAASK
;
A
#
# COMPACT_ATOMS: atom_id res chain seq x y z
N MET A 1 13.27 -13.26 51.14
CA MET A 1 13.87 -14.39 50.43
C MET A 1 14.28 -13.85 49.08
N ASN A 2 15.56 -13.47 48.97
CA ASN A 2 16.11 -12.89 47.73
C ASN A 2 16.41 -14.03 46.76
N MET A 3 15.85 -13.99 45.58
CA MET A 3 16.35 -14.78 44.44
C MET A 3 17.00 -13.83 43.43
N ASN A 4 18.32 -13.99 43.34
CA ASN A 4 19.15 -13.36 42.31
C ASN A 4 18.87 -14.05 40.96
N PHE A 5 18.45 -13.29 39.96
CA PHE A 5 18.54 -13.69 38.57
C PHE A 5 19.89 -13.22 38.03
N GLU A 6 20.79 -14.15 37.81
CA GLU A 6 22.02 -13.90 37.03
C GLU A 6 21.66 -13.81 35.55
N SER A 7 21.84 -12.63 34.99
CA SER A 7 21.80 -12.39 33.55
C SER A 7 23.01 -13.05 32.89
N ARG A 8 22.82 -14.09 32.09
CA ARG A 8 23.82 -14.60 31.16
C ARG A 8 23.72 -13.82 29.85
N SER A 9 24.51 -12.78 29.76
CA SER A 9 24.82 -12.15 28.46
C SER A 9 25.82 -13.03 27.73
N ILE A 10 25.39 -13.71 26.67
CA ILE A 10 26.30 -14.36 25.72
C ILE A 10 26.63 -13.34 24.63
N SER A 11 27.83 -12.79 24.72
CA SER A 11 28.38 -11.90 23.70
C SER A 11 28.71 -12.69 22.42
N ARG A 12 28.10 -12.35 21.29
CA ARG A 12 28.37 -12.91 19.95
C ARG A 12 29.76 -12.53 19.35
N ARG A 13 30.67 -11.95 20.13
CA ARG A 13 31.94 -11.40 19.65
C ARG A 13 33.16 -12.31 19.75
N SER A 14 33.06 -13.62 19.70
CA SER A 14 34.24 -14.47 19.84
C SER A 14 34.28 -15.69 18.91
N PHE A 15 33.98 -15.53 17.62
CA PHE A 15 34.43 -16.54 16.64
C PHE A 15 34.37 -15.93 15.24
N LEU A 16 35.48 -15.44 14.73
CA LEU A 16 35.82 -15.44 13.29
C LEU A 16 37.11 -14.64 13.04
N LYS A 17 38.19 -15.35 12.93
CA LYS A 17 39.32 -14.98 12.05
C LYS A 17 39.57 -16.20 11.17
N ALA A 18 39.61 -15.93 9.91
CA ALA A 18 40.14 -16.74 8.78
C ALA A 18 39.05 -17.44 7.94
N SER A 19 38.81 -16.88 6.81
CA SER A 19 39.08 -17.43 5.46
C SER A 19 38.12 -16.88 4.41
N GLY A 20 38.67 -16.15 3.46
CA GLY A 20 38.72 -16.51 2.05
C GLY A 20 37.52 -16.12 1.19
N VAL A 21 37.64 -15.00 0.54
CA VAL A 21 36.90 -14.62 -0.68
C VAL A 21 36.87 -15.77 -1.69
N VAL A 22 35.68 -16.30 -2.05
CA VAL A 22 35.29 -16.83 -3.38
C VAL A 22 33.79 -17.11 -3.34
N GLY A 23 32.97 -16.52 -4.24
CA GLY A 23 31.65 -17.10 -4.53
C GLY A 23 30.48 -16.15 -4.80
N ALA A 24 30.69 -15.02 -5.48
CA ALA A 24 29.55 -14.24 -5.97
C ALA A 24 29.31 -14.50 -7.47
N ALA A 25 28.96 -15.71 -7.85
CA ALA A 25 28.69 -16.02 -9.27
C ALA A 25 27.80 -17.25 -9.54
N SER A 26 26.90 -17.66 -8.66
CA SER A 26 26.12 -18.88 -8.93
C SER A 26 24.66 -18.93 -8.45
N ILE A 27 23.98 -17.81 -8.20
CA ILE A 27 22.55 -17.84 -7.76
C ILE A 27 21.58 -17.17 -8.75
N LEU A 28 22.01 -16.84 -9.96
CA LEU A 28 21.14 -16.23 -10.99
C LEU A 28 20.55 -17.25 -12.00
N ALA A 29 20.50 -18.55 -11.68
CA ALA A 29 20.08 -19.57 -12.64
C ALA A 29 18.68 -20.19 -12.36
N ALA A 30 17.88 -19.68 -11.43
CA ALA A 30 16.62 -20.30 -11.05
C ALA A 30 15.33 -19.53 -11.42
N CYS A 31 15.42 -18.34 -12.03
CA CYS A 31 14.22 -17.56 -12.41
C CYS A 31 14.29 -17.03 -13.84
N GLY A 32 14.54 -17.91 -14.81
CA GLY A 32 14.51 -17.54 -16.21
C GLY A 32 13.74 -18.56 -17.04
N GLY A 33 12.47 -18.31 -17.30
CA GLY A 33 11.65 -19.16 -18.18
C GLY A 33 10.56 -18.35 -18.86
N SER A 34 10.79 -18.11 -20.13
CA SER A 34 9.90 -17.40 -21.07
C SER A 34 8.51 -17.99 -21.17
N SER A 35 7.53 -17.10 -21.36
CA SER A 35 6.17 -17.36 -21.80
C SER A 35 6.03 -18.42 -22.89
N SER A 36 5.30 -19.48 -22.63
CA SER A 36 4.39 -20.15 -23.57
C SER A 36 3.50 -21.11 -22.79
N SER A 37 2.21 -20.95 -22.98
CA SER A 37 1.15 -21.83 -22.49
C SER A 37 1.38 -23.26 -22.97
N THR A 38 1.84 -24.13 -22.09
CA THR A 38 1.61 -25.60 -22.18
C THR A 38 1.95 -26.19 -20.81
N ALA A 39 1.04 -26.98 -20.29
CA ALA A 39 1.18 -27.74 -19.08
C ALA A 39 2.46 -28.57 -19.08
N ALA A 40 3.34 -28.34 -18.11
CA ALA A 40 4.46 -29.22 -17.82
C ALA A 40 4.39 -29.66 -16.36
N SER A 41 4.17 -30.97 -16.22
CA SER A 41 4.23 -31.73 -15.00
C SER A 41 5.53 -31.54 -14.23
N GLY A 42 5.39 -31.32 -12.94
CA GLY A 42 6.26 -31.41 -11.82
C GLY A 42 7.74 -31.76 -11.97
N ALA A 43 8.57 -30.81 -11.56
CA ALA A 43 9.80 -31.12 -10.84
C ALA A 43 9.76 -30.35 -9.51
N ALA A 44 9.73 -31.07 -8.41
CA ALA A 44 9.85 -30.49 -7.09
C ALA A 44 11.22 -29.82 -6.99
N SER A 45 11.23 -28.48 -7.07
CA SER A 45 12.38 -27.67 -6.69
C SER A 45 12.33 -27.55 -5.16
N GLY A 46 13.25 -28.22 -4.47
CA GLY A 46 13.42 -28.02 -3.03
C GLY A 46 13.71 -26.55 -2.71
N ALA A 47 13.38 -26.13 -1.50
CA ALA A 47 13.65 -24.78 -1.03
C ALA A 47 15.11 -24.36 -1.32
N PRO A 48 15.36 -23.09 -1.70
CA PRO A 48 16.70 -22.57 -1.84
C PRO A 48 17.46 -22.84 -0.52
N ALA A 49 18.65 -23.42 -0.60
CA ALA A 49 19.46 -23.64 0.61
C ALA A 49 19.82 -22.27 1.17
N ALA A 50 19.47 -21.99 2.42
CA ALA A 50 19.91 -20.82 3.12
C ALA A 50 21.45 -20.75 3.11
N SER A 51 22.04 -19.56 2.90
CA SER A 51 23.48 -19.43 2.98
C SER A 51 23.93 -19.72 4.42
N ALA A 52 25.18 -20.21 4.58
CA ALA A 52 25.72 -20.50 5.89
C ALA A 52 25.80 -19.27 6.83
N ASP A 53 25.71 -18.07 6.23
CA ASP A 53 25.76 -16.78 6.91
C ASP A 53 24.37 -16.12 7.03
N ALA A 54 23.29 -16.81 6.71
CA ALA A 54 21.93 -16.28 6.84
C ALA A 54 21.55 -16.04 8.31
N ILE A 55 20.73 -15.02 8.53
CA ILE A 55 20.12 -14.76 9.84
C ILE A 55 19.00 -15.77 10.08
N THR A 56 18.99 -16.42 11.24
CA THR A 56 17.92 -17.32 11.67
C THR A 56 16.91 -16.62 12.58
N ASP A 57 17.42 -15.71 13.44
CA ASP A 57 16.64 -14.90 14.36
C ASP A 57 16.66 -13.45 13.91
N TYR A 58 15.68 -13.06 13.11
CA TYR A 58 15.58 -11.72 12.54
C TYR A 58 14.79 -10.79 13.46
N VAL A 59 15.36 -9.61 13.73
CA VAL A 59 14.72 -8.60 14.56
C VAL A 59 14.63 -7.27 13.82
N SER A 60 13.41 -6.79 13.69
CA SER A 60 13.10 -5.42 13.22
C SER A 60 12.43 -4.61 14.31
N PHE A 61 12.14 -3.34 14.03
CA PHE A 61 11.29 -2.54 14.90
C PHE A 61 10.33 -1.66 14.12
N GLU A 62 9.22 -1.32 14.77
CA GLU A 62 8.22 -0.39 14.29
C GLU A 62 7.86 0.62 15.38
N THR A 63 7.22 1.73 14.98
CA THR A 63 6.66 2.67 15.94
C THR A 63 5.48 2.05 16.68
N ALA A 64 5.41 2.25 18.00
CA ALA A 64 4.30 1.79 18.83
C ALA A 64 2.94 2.42 18.43
N ASN A 65 2.93 3.44 17.59
CA ASN A 65 1.71 4.03 17.03
C ASN A 65 1.09 3.20 15.89
N ARG A 66 1.80 2.22 15.36
CA ARG A 66 1.33 1.27 14.33
C ARG A 66 0.95 -0.07 14.94
N GLU A 67 0.22 -0.05 16.03
CA GLU A 67 -0.26 -1.26 16.67
C GLU A 67 -1.40 -1.90 15.87
N LEU A 68 -1.54 -3.22 16.02
CA LEU A 68 -2.61 -4.02 15.44
C LEU A 68 -3.98 -3.53 15.95
N GLU A 69 -4.90 -3.28 15.03
CA GLU A 69 -6.26 -2.85 15.36
C GLU A 69 -7.21 -4.03 15.56
N THR A 70 -7.00 -5.12 14.79
CA THR A 70 -7.80 -6.34 14.88
C THR A 70 -7.00 -7.59 14.57
N TRP A 71 -7.35 -8.72 15.21
CA TRP A 71 -6.86 -10.05 14.88
C TRP A 71 -7.70 -10.76 13.82
N ASN A 72 -8.87 -10.21 13.50
CA ASN A 72 -9.70 -10.76 12.45
C ASN A 72 -9.17 -10.31 11.08
N PHE A 73 -8.43 -11.21 10.44
CA PHE A 73 -7.76 -10.96 9.17
C PHE A 73 -8.72 -10.64 8.01
N LEU A 74 -10.01 -11.02 8.13
CA LEU A 74 -11.04 -10.70 7.14
C LEU A 74 -11.53 -9.25 7.26
N TYR A 75 -11.33 -8.59 8.40
CA TYR A 75 -11.70 -7.18 8.61
C TYR A 75 -10.61 -6.20 8.21
N SER A 76 -9.37 -6.65 8.16
CA SER A 76 -8.21 -5.78 8.13
C SER A 76 -8.20 -4.87 6.89
N GLN A 77 -8.11 -3.57 7.15
CA GLN A 77 -7.88 -2.52 6.16
C GLN A 77 -6.60 -1.72 6.49
N SER A 78 -5.97 -2.03 7.62
CA SER A 78 -4.79 -1.31 8.12
C SER A 78 -3.51 -1.99 7.67
N ALA A 79 -2.54 -1.20 7.18
CA ALA A 79 -1.20 -1.70 6.90
C ALA A 79 -0.53 -2.30 8.14
N SER A 80 -0.86 -1.82 9.35
CA SER A 80 -0.36 -2.36 10.62
C SER A 80 -0.85 -3.79 10.87
N ASP A 81 -2.12 -4.06 10.53
CA ASP A 81 -2.68 -5.41 10.63
C ASP A 81 -2.08 -6.33 9.56
N LEU A 82 -1.98 -5.84 8.32
CA LEU A 82 -1.45 -6.62 7.20
C LEU A 82 0.00 -7.06 7.41
N ASN A 83 0.82 -6.26 8.11
CA ASN A 83 2.18 -6.65 8.52
C ASN A 83 2.22 -7.92 9.37
N VAL A 84 1.18 -8.16 10.14
CA VAL A 84 1.04 -9.33 11.02
C VAL A 84 0.32 -10.46 10.28
N THR A 85 -0.87 -10.18 9.75
CA THR A 85 -1.80 -11.18 9.22
C THR A 85 -1.23 -11.93 8.01
N THR A 86 -0.51 -11.26 7.11
CA THR A 86 0.09 -11.90 5.92
C THR A 86 1.20 -12.91 6.25
N ASN A 87 1.71 -12.91 7.48
CA ASN A 87 2.65 -13.91 7.97
C ASN A 87 1.95 -15.13 8.58
N MET A 88 0.67 -15.03 8.94
CA MET A 88 -0.06 -16.08 9.63
C MET A 88 -1.16 -16.73 8.80
N TRP A 89 -1.63 -16.04 7.76
CA TRP A 89 -2.66 -16.56 6.84
C TRP A 89 -2.26 -16.42 5.40
N ASP A 90 -2.64 -17.42 4.59
CA ASP A 90 -2.55 -17.42 3.15
C ASP A 90 -3.94 -17.45 2.51
N GLY A 91 -4.05 -16.77 1.37
CA GLY A 91 -5.21 -16.81 0.49
C GLY A 91 -4.97 -17.66 -0.74
N LEU A 92 -5.78 -17.43 -1.79
CA LEU A 92 -5.67 -18.17 -3.06
C LEU A 92 -4.30 -17.99 -3.71
N LEU A 93 -3.81 -16.76 -3.78
CA LEU A 93 -2.62 -16.37 -4.52
C LEU A 93 -1.69 -15.49 -3.68
N SER A 94 -0.44 -15.41 -4.11
CA SER A 94 0.61 -14.55 -3.56
C SER A 94 1.33 -13.81 -4.69
N PHE A 95 2.51 -13.25 -4.42
CA PHE A 95 3.34 -12.59 -5.41
C PHE A 95 4.80 -13.00 -5.26
N ASP A 96 5.57 -12.88 -6.35
CA ASP A 96 7.03 -13.04 -6.32
C ASP A 96 7.75 -11.70 -5.99
N CYS A 97 9.05 -11.73 -5.98
CA CYS A 97 9.86 -10.52 -5.72
C CYS A 97 9.77 -9.47 -6.84
N TYR A 98 9.25 -9.82 -8.00
CA TYR A 98 8.99 -8.91 -9.13
C TYR A 98 7.56 -8.37 -9.16
N GLY A 99 6.72 -8.75 -8.19
CA GLY A 99 5.32 -8.34 -8.12
C GLY A 99 4.39 -9.11 -9.06
N LYS A 100 4.85 -10.22 -9.64
CA LYS A 100 4.01 -11.09 -10.47
C LYS A 100 3.19 -12.01 -9.58
N VAL A 101 1.93 -12.25 -9.98
CA VAL A 101 1.05 -13.19 -9.30
C VAL A 101 1.68 -14.58 -9.26
N ALA A 102 1.68 -15.20 -8.10
CA ALA A 102 2.29 -16.48 -7.81
C ALA A 102 1.31 -17.42 -7.09
N PRO A 103 1.46 -18.75 -7.23
CA PRO A 103 0.65 -19.71 -6.49
C PRO A 103 0.80 -19.57 -4.98
N ALA A 104 -0.32 -19.80 -4.27
CA ALA A 104 -0.36 -20.01 -2.82
C ALA A 104 -1.25 -21.23 -2.53
N ILE A 105 -2.42 -21.07 -1.89
CA ILE A 105 -3.35 -22.20 -1.71
C ILE A 105 -3.90 -22.69 -3.06
N ALA A 106 -4.12 -21.78 -4.04
CA ALA A 106 -4.34 -22.20 -5.42
C ALA A 106 -3.00 -22.49 -6.08
N LYS A 107 -2.83 -23.73 -6.56
CA LYS A 107 -1.63 -24.17 -7.30
C LYS A 107 -1.64 -23.77 -8.78
N SER A 108 -2.84 -23.49 -9.33
CA SER A 108 -3.05 -22.97 -10.68
C SER A 108 -4.43 -22.34 -10.80
N TRP A 109 -4.60 -21.47 -11.78
CA TRP A 109 -5.87 -20.83 -12.12
C TRP A 109 -5.97 -20.58 -13.61
N GLU A 110 -7.20 -20.40 -14.06
CA GLU A 110 -7.52 -20.11 -15.46
C GLU A 110 -8.81 -19.29 -15.52
N HIS A 111 -9.06 -18.65 -16.65
CA HIS A 111 -10.30 -17.92 -16.90
C HIS A 111 -10.82 -18.19 -18.32
N ASN A 112 -12.11 -17.94 -18.53
CA ASN A 112 -12.72 -17.99 -19.85
C ASN A 112 -12.25 -16.81 -20.74
N ASP A 113 -12.60 -16.84 -22.03
CA ASP A 113 -12.10 -15.89 -23.03
C ASP A 113 -12.40 -14.41 -22.71
N ASP A 114 -13.49 -14.12 -22.00
CA ASP A 114 -13.90 -12.76 -21.63
C ASP A 114 -13.57 -12.38 -20.19
N SER A 115 -12.83 -13.23 -19.48
CA SER A 115 -12.44 -13.01 -18.07
C SER A 115 -13.61 -12.77 -17.11
N THR A 116 -14.78 -13.36 -17.41
CA THR A 116 -15.95 -13.31 -16.51
C THR A 116 -16.03 -14.50 -15.57
N VAL A 117 -15.39 -15.61 -15.88
CA VAL A 117 -15.36 -16.82 -15.05
C VAL A 117 -13.92 -17.24 -14.79
N TRP A 118 -13.58 -17.33 -13.53
CA TRP A 118 -12.25 -17.71 -13.04
C TRP A 118 -12.32 -18.99 -12.25
N THR A 119 -11.46 -19.96 -12.58
CA THR A 119 -11.36 -21.25 -11.91
C THR A 119 -10.01 -21.37 -11.21
N PHE A 120 -10.03 -21.67 -9.93
CA PHE A 120 -8.85 -21.89 -9.09
C PHE A 120 -8.77 -23.36 -8.69
N HIS A 121 -7.61 -23.99 -8.90
CA HIS A 121 -7.33 -25.38 -8.51
C HIS A 121 -6.48 -25.36 -7.24
N LEU A 122 -7.08 -25.79 -6.13
CA LEU A 122 -6.49 -25.72 -4.82
C LEU A 122 -5.50 -26.88 -4.56
N ARG A 123 -4.60 -26.66 -3.62
CA ARG A 123 -3.77 -27.70 -3.00
C ARG A 123 -4.64 -28.60 -2.13
N ASP A 124 -4.17 -29.82 -1.91
CA ASP A 124 -4.81 -30.83 -1.06
C ASP A 124 -3.95 -31.18 0.18
N ASP A 125 -3.03 -30.29 0.53
CA ASP A 125 -2.08 -30.45 1.64
C ASP A 125 -2.06 -29.26 2.60
N VAL A 126 -3.15 -28.48 2.66
CA VAL A 126 -3.26 -27.28 3.52
C VAL A 126 -4.09 -27.61 4.76
N ASP A 127 -3.53 -27.38 5.93
CA ASP A 127 -4.18 -27.61 7.21
C ASP A 127 -4.40 -26.31 8.01
N TRP A 128 -5.49 -26.24 8.72
CA TRP A 128 -5.69 -25.29 9.81
C TRP A 128 -5.02 -25.82 11.07
N CYS A 129 -4.21 -25.01 11.74
CA CYS A 129 -3.62 -25.33 13.03
C CYS A 129 -3.84 -24.20 14.04
N ASP A 130 -3.82 -24.55 15.33
CA ASP A 130 -3.87 -23.56 16.41
C ASP A 130 -2.49 -22.89 16.63
N VAL A 131 -2.44 -21.98 17.59
CA VAL A 131 -1.21 -21.24 17.95
C VAL A 131 -0.06 -22.16 18.42
N ASN A 132 -0.34 -23.38 18.85
CA ASN A 132 0.66 -24.37 19.24
C ASN A 132 1.12 -25.26 18.07
N GLY A 133 0.56 -25.06 16.88
CA GLY A 133 0.83 -25.88 15.70
C GLY A 133 0.10 -27.23 15.70
N GLU A 134 -0.95 -27.38 16.52
CA GLU A 134 -1.78 -28.59 16.47
C GLU A 134 -2.79 -28.48 15.32
N VAL A 135 -2.79 -29.46 14.41
CA VAL A 135 -3.75 -29.52 13.30
C VAL A 135 -5.17 -29.67 13.84
N LYS A 136 -6.09 -28.81 13.38
CA LYS A 136 -7.49 -28.78 13.77
C LYS A 136 -8.41 -29.34 12.70
N SER A 137 -8.20 -28.91 11.44
CA SER A 137 -8.97 -29.40 10.31
C SER A 137 -8.17 -29.23 9.01
N HIS A 138 -8.63 -29.91 7.97
CA HIS A 138 -8.08 -29.77 6.64
C HIS A 138 -8.82 -28.66 5.87
N LEU A 139 -8.08 -27.81 5.15
CA LEU A 139 -8.64 -26.70 4.38
C LEU A 139 -9.15 -27.20 3.01
N THR A 140 -10.34 -26.76 2.65
CA THR A 140 -10.99 -27.08 1.39
C THR A 140 -11.56 -25.84 0.70
N SER A 141 -12.12 -25.99 -0.50
CA SER A 141 -12.84 -24.92 -1.21
C SER A 141 -14.01 -24.33 -0.41
N LYS A 142 -14.61 -25.13 0.49
CA LYS A 142 -15.66 -24.69 1.39
C LYS A 142 -15.22 -23.55 2.31
N ASP A 143 -13.99 -23.57 2.81
CA ASP A 143 -13.45 -22.54 3.70
C ASP A 143 -13.43 -21.16 3.02
N PHE A 144 -13.22 -21.12 1.71
CA PHE A 144 -13.32 -19.90 0.91
C PHE A 144 -14.78 -19.39 0.79
N LEU A 145 -15.75 -20.29 0.69
CA LEU A 145 -17.16 -19.90 0.72
C LEU A 145 -17.54 -19.29 2.08
N VAL A 146 -17.04 -19.89 3.16
CA VAL A 146 -17.26 -19.41 4.55
C VAL A 146 -16.62 -18.04 4.75
N GLY A 147 -15.37 -17.85 4.29
CA GLY A 147 -14.68 -16.56 4.37
C GLY A 147 -15.38 -15.47 3.57
N LEU A 148 -15.82 -15.78 2.34
CA LEU A 148 -16.53 -14.83 1.48
C LEU A 148 -17.89 -14.45 2.07
N GLU A 149 -18.65 -15.42 2.61
CA GLU A 149 -19.91 -15.14 3.29
C GLU A 149 -19.70 -14.23 4.48
N TRP A 150 -18.66 -14.46 5.30
CA TRP A 150 -18.35 -13.59 6.42
C TRP A 150 -18.10 -12.14 5.96
N VAL A 151 -17.28 -11.95 4.93
CA VAL A 151 -16.97 -10.62 4.39
C VAL A 151 -18.20 -9.93 3.79
N LEU A 152 -19.08 -10.67 3.11
CA LEU A 152 -20.30 -10.14 2.47
C LEU A 152 -21.49 -10.03 3.43
N ASN A 153 -21.39 -10.50 4.65
CA ASN A 153 -22.44 -10.39 5.64
C ASN A 153 -22.25 -9.11 6.45
N ALA A 154 -23.07 -8.09 6.18
CA ALA A 154 -22.96 -6.76 6.79
C ALA A 154 -23.06 -6.77 8.32
N PHE A 155 -23.79 -7.73 8.90
CA PHE A 155 -23.85 -7.89 10.34
C PHE A 155 -22.57 -8.52 10.90
N LYS A 156 -22.12 -9.65 10.34
CA LYS A 156 -20.92 -10.38 10.82
C LYS A 156 -19.64 -9.56 10.66
N ASN A 157 -19.51 -8.84 9.57
CA ASN A 157 -18.32 -8.08 9.19
C ASN A 157 -18.36 -6.61 9.65
N GLU A 158 -19.43 -6.16 10.33
CA GLU A 158 -19.58 -4.76 10.74
C GLU A 158 -19.33 -3.75 9.61
N ALA A 159 -19.62 -4.13 8.37
CA ALA A 159 -19.42 -3.37 7.14
C ALA A 159 -17.93 -3.06 6.79
N PHE A 160 -16.98 -3.84 7.27
CA PHE A 160 -15.58 -3.72 6.87
C PHE A 160 -15.27 -4.54 5.61
N ASN A 161 -14.33 -4.08 4.82
CA ASN A 161 -13.66 -4.80 3.72
C ASN A 161 -14.58 -5.45 2.67
N THR A 162 -15.76 -4.88 2.45
CA THR A 162 -16.78 -5.45 1.54
C THR A 162 -16.69 -4.92 0.11
N SER A 163 -16.05 -3.78 -0.13
CA SER A 163 -16.08 -3.08 -1.43
C SER A 163 -15.59 -3.97 -2.59
N MET A 164 -14.47 -4.66 -2.40
CA MET A 164 -13.84 -5.41 -3.49
C MET A 164 -14.66 -6.62 -3.96
N PRO A 165 -15.13 -7.54 -3.08
CA PRO A 165 -16.02 -8.62 -3.50
C PRO A 165 -17.36 -8.11 -4.04
N SER A 166 -17.94 -7.09 -3.42
CA SER A 166 -19.24 -6.54 -3.85
C SER A 166 -19.20 -5.87 -5.21
N GLU A 167 -18.05 -5.32 -5.61
CA GLU A 167 -17.86 -4.70 -6.92
C GLU A 167 -17.54 -5.72 -8.02
N THR A 168 -16.91 -6.82 -7.67
CA THR A 168 -16.33 -7.75 -8.66
C THR A 168 -17.13 -9.03 -8.86
N VAL A 169 -17.78 -9.57 -7.81
CA VAL A 169 -18.48 -10.86 -7.85
C VAL A 169 -19.98 -10.68 -8.07
N VAL A 170 -20.56 -11.43 -9.01
CA VAL A 170 -22.02 -11.42 -9.30
C VAL A 170 -22.81 -11.61 -8.02
N GLY A 171 -23.84 -10.79 -7.81
CA GLY A 171 -24.79 -10.91 -6.69
C GLY A 171 -24.21 -10.60 -5.30
N ALA A 172 -22.92 -10.27 -5.21
CA ALA A 172 -22.27 -10.00 -3.92
C ALA A 172 -22.80 -8.72 -3.26
N ALA A 173 -23.01 -7.65 -4.02
CA ALA A 173 -23.61 -6.40 -3.53
C ALA A 173 -25.04 -6.63 -3.04
N ASP A 174 -25.86 -7.38 -3.81
CA ASP A 174 -27.24 -7.70 -3.45
C ASP A 174 -27.30 -8.54 -2.15
N TYR A 175 -26.37 -9.46 -1.96
CA TYR A 175 -26.28 -10.24 -0.73
C TYR A 175 -25.87 -9.39 0.47
N TYR A 176 -24.92 -8.47 0.28
CA TYR A 176 -24.54 -7.52 1.33
C TYR A 176 -25.74 -6.68 1.78
N ASP A 177 -26.50 -6.11 0.84
CA ASP A 177 -27.68 -5.33 1.15
C ASP A 177 -28.77 -6.17 1.82
N LEU A 178 -28.98 -7.41 1.37
CA LEU A 178 -29.90 -8.36 1.98
C LEU A 178 -29.55 -8.61 3.46
N THR A 179 -28.27 -8.84 3.78
CA THR A 179 -27.81 -9.08 5.16
C THR A 179 -27.90 -7.82 6.01
N LYS A 180 -27.63 -6.65 5.44
CA LYS A 180 -27.80 -5.35 6.07
C LYS A 180 -29.27 -5.08 6.46
N ASP A 181 -30.20 -5.39 5.56
CA ASP A 181 -31.63 -5.24 5.81
C ASP A 181 -32.15 -6.21 6.88
N LYS A 182 -31.57 -7.40 6.99
CA LYS A 182 -31.92 -8.40 8.02
C LYS A 182 -31.39 -8.02 9.41
N GLY A 183 -30.37 -7.17 9.51
CA GLY A 183 -29.76 -6.80 10.79
C GLY A 183 -29.32 -8.03 11.59
N ASP A 184 -29.65 -8.08 12.89
CA ASP A 184 -29.24 -9.17 13.80
C ASP A 184 -29.60 -10.58 13.30
N ALA A 185 -30.66 -10.72 12.50
CA ALA A 185 -31.05 -12.02 11.93
C ALA A 185 -30.03 -12.54 10.87
N ALA A 186 -29.14 -11.70 10.38
CA ALA A 186 -28.09 -12.13 9.48
C ALA A 186 -26.95 -12.87 10.19
N ALA A 187 -26.90 -12.84 11.53
CA ALA A 187 -25.91 -13.60 12.31
C ALA A 187 -25.97 -15.12 12.05
N ASP A 188 -27.18 -15.64 11.81
CA ASP A 188 -27.43 -17.07 11.61
C ASP A 188 -27.33 -17.50 10.14
N MET A 189 -27.11 -16.56 9.20
CA MET A 189 -26.94 -16.89 7.79
C MET A 189 -25.59 -17.59 7.54
N THR A 190 -25.58 -18.44 6.52
CA THR A 190 -24.45 -19.29 6.19
C THR A 190 -24.03 -19.10 4.72
N TYR A 191 -22.92 -19.72 4.31
CA TYR A 191 -22.52 -19.70 2.92
C TYR A 191 -23.55 -20.37 1.99
N GLU A 192 -24.36 -21.33 2.47
CA GLU A 192 -25.46 -21.90 1.71
C GLU A 192 -26.56 -20.86 1.40
N ASP A 193 -26.84 -19.96 2.36
CA ASP A 193 -27.76 -18.84 2.13
C ASP A 193 -27.20 -17.84 1.11
N MET A 194 -25.89 -17.58 1.17
CA MET A 194 -25.17 -16.75 0.19
C MET A 194 -25.27 -17.35 -1.22
N LEU A 195 -25.01 -18.65 -1.38
CA LEU A 195 -25.17 -19.35 -2.66
C LEU A 195 -26.61 -19.33 -3.15
N ALA A 196 -27.59 -19.56 -2.26
CA ALA A 196 -29.01 -19.51 -2.57
C ALA A 196 -29.49 -18.11 -3.00
N ALA A 197 -28.83 -17.06 -2.53
CA ALA A 197 -29.08 -15.68 -2.94
C ALA A 197 -28.48 -15.35 -4.33
N GLY A 198 -27.66 -16.24 -4.92
CA GLY A 198 -27.14 -16.10 -6.26
C GLY A 198 -25.77 -15.39 -6.35
N VAL A 199 -25.00 -15.39 -5.26
CA VAL A 199 -23.61 -14.93 -5.32
C VAL A 199 -22.80 -15.83 -6.22
N GLY A 200 -22.05 -15.25 -7.15
CA GLY A 200 -21.31 -15.92 -8.23
C GLY A 200 -20.04 -16.60 -7.75
N VAL A 201 -20.17 -17.56 -6.82
CA VAL A 201 -19.09 -18.43 -6.40
C VAL A 201 -19.57 -19.87 -6.29
N GLU A 202 -18.75 -20.83 -6.71
CA GLU A 202 -19.08 -22.27 -6.65
C GLU A 202 -17.87 -23.06 -6.15
N ALA A 203 -18.12 -24.12 -5.40
CA ALA A 203 -17.15 -25.13 -4.99
C ALA A 203 -17.63 -26.50 -5.47
N PRO A 204 -17.37 -26.88 -6.74
CA PRO A 204 -17.87 -28.12 -7.33
C PRO A 204 -17.28 -29.38 -6.70
N ASP A 205 -16.11 -29.27 -6.10
CA ASP A 205 -15.44 -30.29 -5.29
C ASP A 205 -14.54 -29.63 -4.22
N ASP A 206 -13.91 -30.42 -3.38
CA ASP A 206 -13.10 -29.96 -2.24
C ASP A 206 -11.87 -29.10 -2.65
N TYR A 207 -11.45 -29.16 -3.91
CA TYR A 207 -10.21 -28.50 -4.38
C TYR A 207 -10.38 -27.67 -5.64
N THR A 208 -11.63 -27.35 -6.00
CA THR A 208 -11.95 -26.46 -7.12
C THR A 208 -12.84 -25.33 -6.61
N LEU A 209 -12.47 -24.10 -6.94
CA LEU A 209 -13.25 -22.89 -6.63
C LEU A 209 -13.45 -22.10 -7.92
N VAL A 210 -14.70 -21.70 -8.19
CA VAL A 210 -15.08 -20.95 -9.40
C VAL A 210 -15.73 -19.64 -9.00
N PHE A 211 -15.22 -18.53 -9.53
CA PHE A 211 -15.83 -17.21 -9.38
C PHE A 211 -16.43 -16.74 -10.70
N THR A 212 -17.62 -16.12 -10.62
CA THR A 212 -18.25 -15.42 -11.74
C THR A 212 -18.24 -13.92 -11.42
N CYS A 213 -17.53 -13.16 -12.26
CA CYS A 213 -17.42 -11.72 -12.12
C CYS A 213 -18.63 -10.99 -12.68
N SER A 214 -19.05 -9.89 -12.07
CA SER A 214 -20.14 -9.01 -12.50
C SER A 214 -19.87 -8.39 -13.89
N ASN A 215 -18.61 -8.17 -14.20
CA ASN A 215 -18.10 -7.69 -15.49
C ASN A 215 -16.81 -8.42 -15.81
N PRO A 216 -16.38 -8.46 -17.10
CA PRO A 216 -15.06 -8.94 -17.44
C PRO A 216 -13.98 -8.28 -16.57
N CYS A 217 -13.19 -9.11 -15.86
CA CYS A 217 -12.19 -8.66 -14.91
C CYS A 217 -10.85 -9.37 -15.20
N PRO A 218 -10.06 -8.90 -16.18
CA PRO A 218 -8.81 -9.56 -16.59
C PRO A 218 -7.70 -9.50 -15.53
N TYR A 219 -7.90 -8.76 -14.44
CA TYR A 219 -7.01 -8.61 -13.29
C TYR A 219 -7.55 -9.30 -12.02
N PHE A 220 -8.55 -10.19 -12.16
CA PHE A 220 -9.20 -10.80 -11.00
C PHE A 220 -8.26 -11.68 -10.16
N ASP A 221 -7.20 -12.22 -10.73
CA ASP A 221 -6.15 -12.93 -9.99
C ASP A 221 -5.48 -12.00 -8.97
N THR A 222 -5.26 -10.74 -9.29
CA THR A 222 -4.73 -9.75 -8.35
C THR A 222 -5.75 -9.37 -7.26
N VAL A 223 -7.03 -9.35 -7.59
CA VAL A 223 -8.14 -9.16 -6.65
C VAL A 223 -8.26 -10.34 -5.70
N ALA A 224 -8.21 -11.57 -6.23
CA ALA A 224 -8.32 -12.81 -5.46
C ALA A 224 -7.15 -13.05 -4.48
N ALA A 225 -6.05 -12.32 -4.63
CA ALA A 225 -4.92 -12.34 -3.69
C ALA A 225 -5.14 -11.50 -2.43
N TYR A 226 -6.22 -10.71 -2.38
CA TYR A 226 -6.50 -9.82 -1.25
C TYR A 226 -7.21 -10.56 -0.11
N ASN A 227 -7.02 -10.07 1.13
CA ASN A 227 -7.53 -10.73 2.33
C ASN A 227 -9.07 -10.84 2.41
N SER A 228 -9.82 -10.01 1.69
CA SER A 228 -11.29 -10.17 1.56
C SER A 228 -11.73 -11.45 0.84
N PHE A 229 -10.80 -12.15 0.20
CA PHE A 229 -11.00 -13.46 -0.44
C PHE A 229 -10.29 -14.60 0.31
N TYR A 230 -9.81 -14.37 1.53
CA TYR A 230 -9.16 -15.41 2.32
C TYR A 230 -10.15 -16.43 2.86
N PRO A 231 -9.72 -17.69 3.06
CA PRO A 231 -10.58 -18.73 3.63
C PRO A 231 -10.79 -18.49 5.13
N ALA A 232 -11.88 -19.00 5.67
CA ALA A 232 -12.15 -19.07 7.11
C ALA A 232 -12.67 -20.45 7.49
N SER A 233 -12.22 -20.99 8.62
CA SER A 233 -12.67 -22.28 9.10
C SER A 233 -14.09 -22.18 9.66
N GLU A 234 -15.03 -22.94 9.10
CA GLU A 234 -16.40 -23.04 9.61
C GLU A 234 -16.41 -23.64 11.02
N ASP A 235 -15.53 -24.61 11.30
CA ASP A 235 -15.45 -25.26 12.62
C ASP A 235 -14.98 -24.28 13.68
N LEU A 236 -14.00 -23.41 13.38
CA LEU A 236 -13.59 -22.35 14.29
C LEU A 236 -14.72 -21.37 14.58
N ILE A 237 -15.43 -20.92 13.53
CA ILE A 237 -16.57 -19.98 13.70
C ILE A 237 -17.68 -20.61 14.55
N LYS A 238 -17.95 -21.91 14.36
CA LYS A 238 -18.93 -22.64 15.21
C LYS A 238 -18.46 -22.77 16.66
N GLU A 239 -17.17 -22.98 16.88
CA GLU A 239 -16.58 -23.09 18.22
C GLU A 239 -16.66 -21.75 18.97
N LEU A 240 -16.29 -20.65 18.33
CA LEU A 240 -16.26 -19.33 18.95
C LEU A 240 -17.62 -18.59 18.94
N GLY A 241 -18.48 -18.92 17.99
CA GLY A 241 -19.67 -18.13 17.66
C GLY A 241 -19.30 -16.82 16.95
N VAL A 242 -20.31 -16.12 16.42
CA VAL A 242 -20.09 -14.86 15.68
C VAL A 242 -19.35 -13.81 16.51
N GLU A 243 -19.80 -13.58 17.74
CA GLU A 243 -19.19 -12.60 18.63
C GLU A 243 -17.76 -12.98 19.05
N GLY A 244 -17.52 -14.28 19.28
CA GLY A 244 -16.17 -14.77 19.62
C GLY A 244 -15.20 -14.66 18.44
N PHE A 245 -15.65 -14.91 17.21
CA PHE A 245 -14.82 -14.77 16.04
C PHE A 245 -14.55 -13.28 15.68
N ARG A 246 -15.49 -12.37 15.96
CA ARG A 246 -15.24 -10.92 15.89
C ARG A 246 -14.20 -10.46 16.89
N ALA A 247 -14.27 -10.94 18.13
CA ALA A 247 -13.41 -10.55 19.25
C ALA A 247 -12.22 -11.50 19.43
N CYS A 248 -11.84 -12.24 18.40
CA CYS A 248 -10.74 -13.20 18.46
C CYS A 248 -9.40 -12.52 18.76
N ASP A 249 -8.48 -13.31 19.31
CA ASP A 249 -7.08 -12.95 19.48
C ASP A 249 -6.16 -14.04 18.91
N TYR A 250 -4.85 -13.81 18.99
CA TYR A 250 -3.87 -14.75 18.44
C TYR A 250 -3.90 -16.14 19.11
N THR A 251 -4.44 -16.28 20.31
CA THR A 251 -4.52 -17.56 21.02
C THR A 251 -5.75 -18.38 20.66
N THR A 252 -6.76 -17.74 20.10
CA THR A 252 -8.05 -18.37 19.74
C THR A 252 -8.19 -18.63 18.24
N MET A 253 -7.39 -17.96 17.40
CA MET A 253 -7.42 -18.13 15.96
C MET A 253 -6.74 -19.41 15.47
N TRP A 254 -7.15 -19.89 14.28
CA TRP A 254 -6.44 -20.93 13.56
C TRP A 254 -5.71 -20.34 12.35
N TYR A 255 -4.61 -20.96 11.97
CA TYR A 255 -3.60 -20.47 11.06
C TYR A 255 -3.35 -21.45 9.92
N ASN A 256 -3.05 -20.95 8.73
CA ASN A 256 -2.65 -21.74 7.56
C ASN A 256 -1.40 -21.17 6.86
N GLY A 257 -0.88 -20.05 7.34
CA GLY A 257 0.24 -19.32 6.76
C GLY A 257 1.62 -19.81 7.26
N PRO A 258 2.72 -19.13 6.81
CA PRO A 258 4.09 -19.57 7.07
C PRO A 258 4.55 -19.50 8.52
N TYR A 259 3.90 -18.68 9.35
CA TYR A 259 4.29 -18.46 10.74
C TYR A 259 3.10 -18.57 11.70
N LEU A 260 3.42 -18.84 12.97
CA LEU A 260 2.56 -18.74 14.14
C LEU A 260 3.04 -17.60 15.03
N MET A 261 2.15 -17.00 15.80
CA MET A 261 2.51 -16.00 16.80
C MET A 261 3.03 -16.72 18.07
N GLU A 262 4.30 -16.56 18.37
CA GLU A 262 4.92 -17.08 19.58
C GLU A 262 4.64 -16.19 20.80
N GLU A 263 4.81 -14.87 20.61
CA GLU A 263 4.61 -13.88 21.66
C GLU A 263 3.99 -12.60 21.09
N TYR A 264 3.00 -12.10 21.80
CA TYR A 264 2.43 -10.78 21.54
C TYR A 264 2.30 -10.01 22.85
N ILE A 265 3.03 -8.89 22.92
CA ILE A 265 2.93 -7.91 24.00
C ILE A 265 2.55 -6.59 23.35
N GLN A 266 1.33 -6.11 23.60
CA GLN A 266 0.80 -4.90 23.00
C GLN A 266 1.76 -3.71 23.16
N ALA A 267 2.00 -2.98 22.08
CA ALA A 267 2.90 -1.84 21.97
C ALA A 267 4.36 -2.14 22.38
N ASN A 268 4.77 -3.41 22.40
CA ASN A 268 6.11 -3.84 22.79
C ASN A 268 6.73 -4.86 21.82
N THR A 269 6.12 -6.05 21.67
CA THR A 269 6.73 -7.16 20.93
C THR A 269 5.70 -7.98 20.17
N LYS A 270 6.04 -8.33 18.92
CA LYS A 270 5.39 -9.36 18.11
C LYS A 270 6.46 -10.35 17.68
N SER A 271 6.37 -11.61 18.10
CA SER A 271 7.34 -12.65 17.75
C SER A 271 6.66 -13.80 17.05
N PHE A 272 7.24 -14.23 15.94
CA PHE A 272 6.74 -15.28 15.07
C PHE A 272 7.72 -16.43 15.00
N ILE A 273 7.19 -17.66 14.99
CA ILE A 273 7.93 -18.90 14.74
C ILE A 273 7.36 -19.62 13.52
N PRO A 274 8.14 -20.44 12.80
CA PRO A 274 7.65 -21.18 11.65
C PRO A 274 6.46 -22.08 12.01
N ASN A 275 5.40 -22.01 11.20
CA ASN A 275 4.32 -22.99 11.28
C ASN A 275 4.85 -24.36 10.82
N PRO A 276 4.83 -25.39 11.68
CA PRO A 276 5.35 -26.72 11.33
C PRO A 276 4.49 -27.42 10.26
N ASN A 277 3.21 -27.02 10.12
CA ASN A 277 2.26 -27.60 9.19
C ASN A 277 2.08 -26.73 7.93
N TYR A 278 2.95 -25.75 7.71
CA TYR A 278 2.85 -24.93 6.51
C TYR A 278 3.08 -25.76 5.25
N TYR A 279 2.13 -25.73 4.35
CA TYR A 279 2.13 -26.54 3.11
C TYR A 279 3.39 -26.31 2.24
N ALA A 280 3.88 -25.08 2.19
CA ALA A 280 5.07 -24.69 1.43
C ALA A 280 6.37 -24.70 2.28
N ALA A 281 6.40 -25.39 3.42
CA ALA A 281 7.55 -25.41 4.32
C ALA A 281 8.87 -25.85 3.66
N ASN A 282 8.78 -26.71 2.63
CA ASN A 282 9.92 -27.21 1.85
C ASN A 282 10.15 -26.41 0.55
N GLU A 283 9.33 -25.41 0.27
CA GLU A 283 9.38 -24.60 -0.95
C GLU A 283 9.91 -23.19 -0.70
N CYS A 284 10.00 -22.76 0.56
CA CYS A 284 10.48 -21.44 0.96
C CYS A 284 11.41 -21.47 2.16
N THR A 285 12.25 -20.43 2.28
CA THR A 285 13.03 -20.18 3.49
C THR A 285 12.24 -19.29 4.45
N ARG A 286 12.38 -19.54 5.77
CA ARG A 286 11.74 -18.81 6.85
C ARG A 286 12.74 -18.61 7.99
N PHE A 287 12.55 -17.56 8.79
CA PHE A 287 13.31 -17.35 10.01
C PHE A 287 12.90 -18.39 11.09
N GLU A 288 13.83 -18.79 11.93
CA GLU A 288 13.50 -19.58 13.12
C GLU A 288 12.72 -18.72 14.14
N HIS A 289 13.13 -17.43 14.26
CA HIS A 289 12.37 -16.41 14.97
C HIS A 289 12.35 -15.10 14.14
N HIS A 290 11.17 -14.52 13.95
CA HIS A 290 11.00 -13.19 13.39
C HIS A 290 10.35 -12.29 14.45
N THR A 291 11.08 -11.34 14.98
CA THR A 291 10.60 -10.44 16.03
C THR A 291 10.47 -9.01 15.53
N VAL A 292 9.33 -8.38 15.79
CA VAL A 292 9.10 -6.95 15.58
C VAL A 292 9.01 -6.29 16.96
N LYS A 293 10.00 -5.45 17.29
CA LYS A 293 9.98 -4.63 18.50
C LYS A 293 9.15 -3.37 18.24
N MET A 294 8.24 -3.05 19.14
CA MET A 294 7.45 -1.82 19.07
C MET A 294 8.09 -0.76 19.96
N ILE A 295 8.49 0.37 19.39
CA ILE A 295 9.15 1.46 20.13
C ILE A 295 8.42 2.78 19.94
N SER A 296 8.42 3.62 20.99
CA SER A 296 7.74 4.93 20.95
C SER A 296 8.60 6.01 20.30
N ASP A 297 9.93 5.88 20.38
CA ASP A 297 10.90 6.86 19.89
C ASP A 297 11.80 6.23 18.83
N LEU A 298 11.51 6.50 17.56
CA LEU A 298 12.29 5.98 16.43
C LEU A 298 13.73 6.54 16.36
N SER A 299 14.04 7.60 17.10
CA SER A 299 15.39 8.20 17.11
C SER A 299 16.45 7.27 17.71
N ILE A 300 16.05 6.30 18.55
CA ILE A 300 16.96 5.32 19.13
C ILE A 300 17.33 4.18 18.16
N GLY A 301 16.71 4.12 16.99
CA GLY A 301 16.89 3.03 16.02
C GLY A 301 18.35 2.78 15.66
N LEU A 302 19.12 3.84 15.40
CA LEU A 302 20.56 3.71 15.09
C LEU A 302 21.33 3.05 16.24
N GLN A 303 21.05 3.42 17.49
CA GLN A 303 21.67 2.82 18.67
C GLN A 303 21.32 1.35 18.81
N LEU A 304 20.08 0.96 18.53
CA LEU A 304 19.64 -0.44 18.56
C LEU A 304 20.33 -1.28 17.48
N TYR A 305 20.52 -0.71 16.28
CA TYR A 305 21.27 -1.37 15.22
C TYR A 305 22.77 -1.53 15.60
N GLU A 306 23.40 -0.48 16.09
CA GLU A 306 24.81 -0.50 16.54
C GLU A 306 25.04 -1.49 17.70
N SER A 307 24.06 -1.67 18.58
CA SER A 307 24.12 -2.68 19.66
C SER A 307 23.84 -4.10 19.19
N GLY A 308 23.39 -4.29 17.94
CA GLY A 308 22.97 -5.58 17.39
C GLY A 308 21.67 -6.10 17.93
N GLU A 309 20.79 -5.20 18.40
CA GLU A 309 19.46 -5.54 18.90
C GLU A 309 18.41 -5.58 17.80
N VAL A 310 18.68 -4.98 16.64
CA VAL A 310 17.86 -5.03 15.43
C VAL A 310 18.73 -5.24 14.19
N ASP A 311 18.19 -5.89 13.18
CA ASP A 311 18.90 -6.26 11.95
C ASP A 311 18.60 -5.32 10.78
N ASN A 312 17.65 -4.39 10.96
CA ASN A 312 17.29 -3.41 9.93
C ASN A 312 16.73 -2.15 10.57
N ILE A 313 17.12 -0.99 10.03
CA ILE A 313 16.55 0.30 10.42
C ILE A 313 16.39 1.22 9.21
N ASP A 314 15.30 1.96 9.18
CA ASP A 314 15.17 3.13 8.32
C ASP A 314 15.81 4.33 9.01
N LEU A 315 16.61 5.10 8.25
CA LEU A 315 17.38 6.21 8.79
C LEU A 315 16.57 7.51 8.74
N THR A 316 16.47 8.18 9.88
CA THR A 316 15.91 9.52 9.96
C THR A 316 16.83 10.54 9.29
N GLU A 317 16.32 11.73 8.96
CA GLU A 317 17.15 12.84 8.45
C GLU A 317 18.32 13.17 9.41
N SER A 318 18.08 13.10 10.72
CA SER A 318 19.11 13.33 11.74
C SER A 318 20.21 12.28 11.70
N ASN A 319 19.83 10.98 11.57
CA ASN A 319 20.80 9.89 11.41
C ASN A 319 21.64 10.08 10.15
N LEU A 320 21.00 10.34 9.00
CA LEU A 320 21.69 10.60 7.74
C LEU A 320 22.62 11.80 7.84
N THR A 321 22.18 12.88 8.50
CA THR A 321 23.02 14.08 8.73
C THR A 321 24.26 13.75 9.54
N THR A 322 24.10 12.98 10.61
CA THR A 322 25.20 12.57 11.49
C THR A 322 26.21 11.69 10.73
N ILE A 323 25.72 10.71 9.97
CA ILE A 323 26.57 9.78 9.22
C ILE A 323 27.30 10.49 8.08
N THR A 324 26.60 11.29 7.27
CA THR A 324 27.17 11.90 6.05
C THR A 324 28.09 13.08 6.33
N ASN A 325 27.93 13.78 7.46
CA ASN A 325 28.79 14.91 7.83
C ASN A 325 30.15 14.46 8.41
N ASP A 326 30.28 13.22 8.87
CA ASP A 326 31.56 12.65 9.31
C ASP A 326 32.08 11.63 8.28
N SER A 327 33.02 12.02 7.48
CA SER A 327 33.65 11.15 6.46
C SER A 327 34.33 9.89 7.03
N ASN A 328 34.56 9.83 8.35
CA ASN A 328 35.14 8.67 9.03
C ASN A 328 34.06 7.82 9.73
N ASN A 329 32.82 8.17 9.61
CA ASN A 329 31.72 7.40 10.21
C ASN A 329 31.70 5.98 9.60
N ALA A 330 31.66 4.98 10.45
CA ALA A 330 31.72 3.57 10.03
C ALA A 330 30.55 3.17 9.10
N HIS A 331 29.41 3.85 9.22
CA HIS A 331 28.19 3.54 8.44
C HIS A 331 28.18 4.15 7.02
N ASN A 332 29.13 5.05 6.68
CA ASN A 332 29.15 5.65 5.34
C ASN A 332 29.21 4.64 4.19
N ALA A 333 29.85 3.49 4.40
CA ALA A 333 29.95 2.44 3.40
C ALA A 333 28.72 1.50 3.36
N TYR A 334 27.76 1.68 4.27
CA TYR A 334 26.61 0.78 4.47
C TYR A 334 25.27 1.48 4.27
N LEU A 335 25.28 2.71 3.75
CA LEU A 335 24.07 3.43 3.43
C LEU A 335 23.37 2.79 2.23
N CYS A 336 22.19 2.20 2.44
CA CYS A 336 21.40 1.54 1.42
C CYS A 336 20.16 2.37 1.09
N GLU A 337 19.96 2.73 -0.18
CA GLU A 337 18.75 3.42 -0.63
C GLU A 337 17.69 2.40 -1.00
N LYS A 338 16.55 2.45 -0.32
CA LYS A 338 15.44 1.51 -0.52
C LYS A 338 14.68 1.77 -1.83
N ARG A 339 13.97 0.76 -2.31
CA ARG A 339 12.95 0.94 -3.36
C ARG A 339 11.85 1.87 -2.85
N PRO A 340 11.13 2.58 -3.72
CA PRO A 340 9.90 3.27 -3.34
C PRO A 340 8.93 2.30 -2.66
N THR A 341 8.22 2.76 -1.65
CA THR A 341 7.08 2.02 -1.10
C THR A 341 5.97 1.94 -2.13
N LYS A 342 4.96 1.07 -1.93
CA LYS A 342 3.83 0.93 -2.87
C LYS A 342 2.85 2.12 -2.88
N TYR A 343 3.11 3.15 -2.07
CA TYR A 343 2.19 4.27 -1.90
C TYR A 343 2.56 5.45 -2.78
N SER A 344 1.57 5.93 -3.56
CA SER A 344 1.62 7.22 -4.23
C SER A 344 0.93 8.26 -3.34
N TYR A 345 1.66 9.30 -2.94
CA TYR A 345 1.13 10.36 -2.10
C TYR A 345 0.73 11.57 -2.93
N GLN A 346 -0.47 12.06 -2.69
CA GLN A 346 -1.03 13.24 -3.33
C GLN A 346 -1.32 14.33 -2.30
N MET A 347 -1.26 15.57 -2.73
CA MET A 347 -1.81 16.71 -2.03
C MET A 347 -3.22 16.97 -2.59
N HIS A 348 -4.22 16.45 -1.90
CA HIS A 348 -5.62 16.67 -2.25
C HIS A 348 -6.02 18.09 -1.88
N LEU A 349 -6.69 18.77 -2.81
CA LEU A 349 -7.29 20.09 -2.61
C LEU A 349 -8.73 19.91 -2.11
N ASN A 350 -9.10 20.55 -1.00
CA ASN A 350 -10.48 20.55 -0.54
C ASN A 350 -11.29 21.62 -1.28
N PHE A 351 -12.26 21.20 -2.09
CA PHE A 351 -13.09 22.08 -2.92
C PHE A 351 -14.33 22.63 -2.18
N GLN A 352 -14.56 22.18 -0.95
CA GLN A 352 -15.64 22.69 -0.10
C GLN A 352 -15.18 22.85 1.35
N ARG A 353 -14.11 23.64 1.55
CA ARG A 353 -13.58 23.92 2.87
C ARG A 353 -14.57 24.67 3.73
N LYS A 354 -14.61 24.33 5.02
CA LYS A 354 -15.34 25.05 6.08
C LYS A 354 -14.38 25.66 7.11
N ASP A 355 -14.85 26.71 7.75
CA ASP A 355 -14.17 27.29 8.92
C ASP A 355 -14.47 26.50 10.21
N GLU A 356 -13.86 26.89 11.33
CA GLU A 356 -14.06 26.26 12.65
C GLU A 356 -15.50 26.36 13.16
N ASN A 357 -16.33 27.23 12.61
CA ASN A 357 -17.75 27.38 12.94
C ASN A 357 -18.67 26.58 12.01
N GLY A 358 -18.09 25.83 11.04
CA GLY A 358 -18.84 25.06 10.06
C GLY A 358 -19.37 25.86 8.87
N ASN A 359 -18.99 27.13 8.72
CA ASN A 359 -19.37 27.94 7.55
C ASN A 359 -18.42 27.68 6.39
N LEU A 360 -18.92 27.79 5.14
CA LEU A 360 -18.06 27.71 3.96
C LEU A 360 -17.01 28.84 3.99
N ASP A 361 -15.74 28.45 3.74
CA ASP A 361 -14.67 29.41 3.51
C ASP A 361 -14.73 29.91 2.05
N GLU A 362 -15.52 30.95 1.85
CA GLU A 362 -15.76 31.50 0.52
C GLU A 362 -14.47 31.98 -0.18
N ASN A 363 -13.46 32.45 0.59
CA ASN A 363 -12.22 32.94 0.00
C ASN A 363 -11.39 31.79 -0.59
N TRP A 364 -11.20 30.71 0.18
CA TRP A 364 -10.52 29.50 -0.29
C TRP A 364 -11.32 28.80 -1.38
N ASN A 365 -12.63 28.59 -1.18
CA ASN A 365 -13.46 27.80 -2.11
C ASN A 365 -13.56 28.45 -3.50
N LYS A 366 -13.60 29.78 -3.57
CA LYS A 366 -13.51 30.49 -4.85
C LYS A 366 -12.13 30.39 -5.47
N ALA A 367 -11.07 30.53 -4.67
CA ALA A 367 -9.71 30.44 -5.14
C ALA A 367 -9.40 29.06 -5.71
N VAL A 368 -9.70 27.97 -4.97
CA VAL A 368 -9.40 26.60 -5.39
C VAL A 368 -10.25 26.13 -6.58
N ALA A 369 -11.45 26.70 -6.79
CA ALA A 369 -12.27 26.44 -7.96
C ALA A 369 -11.67 27.04 -9.25
N ASN A 370 -10.80 28.05 -9.15
CA ASN A 370 -10.20 28.72 -10.31
C ASN A 370 -9.08 27.87 -10.93
N TYR A 371 -9.15 27.68 -12.24
CA TYR A 371 -8.18 26.85 -12.98
C TYR A 371 -6.75 27.41 -12.88
N ALA A 372 -6.55 28.71 -13.13
CA ALA A 372 -5.21 29.31 -13.08
C ALA A 372 -4.58 29.22 -11.68
N PHE A 373 -5.39 29.35 -10.62
CA PHE A 373 -4.96 29.17 -9.24
C PHE A 373 -4.44 27.76 -8.98
N ARG A 374 -5.20 26.72 -9.37
CA ARG A 374 -4.76 25.32 -9.24
C ARG A 374 -3.51 25.02 -10.08
N GLN A 375 -3.42 25.60 -11.28
CA GLN A 375 -2.21 25.48 -12.12
C GLN A 375 -0.97 26.07 -11.45
N CYS A 376 -1.11 27.08 -10.60
CA CYS A 376 0.02 27.60 -9.82
C CYS A 376 0.54 26.54 -8.84
N PHE A 377 -0.32 25.75 -8.19
CA PHE A 377 0.11 24.61 -7.38
C PHE A 377 0.82 23.57 -8.23
N TYR A 378 0.17 23.11 -9.31
CA TYR A 378 0.67 22.02 -10.12
C TYR A 378 2.00 22.34 -10.80
N LYS A 379 2.17 23.55 -11.32
CA LYS A 379 3.38 23.96 -12.05
C LYS A 379 4.43 24.67 -11.21
N GLY A 380 4.03 25.33 -10.13
CA GLY A 380 4.90 26.23 -9.37
C GLY A 380 5.43 25.72 -8.06
N LEU A 381 4.71 24.81 -7.39
CA LEU A 381 5.10 24.35 -6.05
C LEU A 381 6.36 23.50 -6.11
N ASN A 382 7.47 24.02 -5.62
CA ASN A 382 8.76 23.33 -5.54
C ASN A 382 8.91 22.67 -4.17
N LEU A 383 8.91 21.34 -4.12
CA LEU A 383 8.97 20.54 -2.90
C LEU A 383 10.34 19.91 -2.62
N VAL A 384 11.42 20.30 -3.32
CA VAL A 384 12.74 19.68 -3.15
C VAL A 384 13.22 19.71 -1.70
N ASN A 385 13.06 20.84 -1.00
CA ASN A 385 13.41 20.94 0.42
C ASN A 385 12.51 20.09 1.32
N TYR A 386 11.24 19.89 0.94
CA TYR A 386 10.32 19.00 1.62
C TYR A 386 10.71 17.53 1.40
N TYR A 387 11.09 17.15 0.19
CA TYR A 387 11.60 15.80 -0.10
C TYR A 387 12.89 15.48 0.67
N ALA A 388 13.75 16.47 0.90
CA ALA A 388 14.97 16.28 1.66
C ALA A 388 14.71 15.87 3.13
N ARG A 389 13.50 16.06 3.65
CA ARG A 389 13.09 15.52 4.97
C ARG A 389 12.99 14.00 4.96
N THR A 390 12.63 13.40 3.83
CA THR A 390 12.49 11.95 3.63
C THR A 390 13.79 11.36 3.07
N ASN A 391 14.33 11.95 2.01
CA ASN A 391 15.57 11.52 1.36
C ASN A 391 16.53 12.70 1.22
N LYS A 392 17.40 12.84 2.20
CA LYS A 392 18.37 13.95 2.23
C LYS A 392 19.44 13.86 1.15
N ILE A 393 19.82 12.65 0.78
CA ILE A 393 20.91 12.40 -0.18
C ILE A 393 20.44 12.61 -1.61
N ASN A 394 19.27 12.05 -1.94
CA ASN A 394 18.67 12.09 -3.28
C ASN A 394 17.22 12.59 -3.24
N PRO A 395 16.96 13.87 -2.86
CA PRO A 395 15.59 14.37 -2.65
C PRO A 395 14.68 14.16 -3.86
N LEU A 396 15.20 14.30 -5.08
CA LEU A 396 14.42 14.19 -6.32
C LEU A 396 13.91 12.78 -6.59
N LYS A 397 14.44 11.74 -5.93
CA LYS A 397 13.87 10.38 -5.99
C LYS A 397 12.52 10.26 -5.27
N CYS A 398 12.23 11.18 -4.35
CA CYS A 398 10.92 11.25 -3.70
C CYS A 398 9.87 11.97 -4.54
N GLU A 399 10.22 12.47 -5.72
CA GLU A 399 9.33 13.26 -6.54
C GLU A 399 8.25 12.41 -7.20
N ASN A 400 6.99 12.74 -6.97
CA ASN A 400 5.84 12.11 -7.58
C ASN A 400 5.15 13.06 -8.57
N ASP A 401 5.03 12.63 -9.82
CA ASP A 401 4.39 13.38 -10.89
C ASP A 401 3.09 12.72 -11.40
N PHE A 402 2.76 11.53 -10.89
CA PHE A 402 1.58 10.77 -11.29
C PHE A 402 0.60 10.57 -10.13
N TYR A 403 -0.66 10.37 -10.46
CA TYR A 403 -1.66 9.99 -9.48
C TYR A 403 -1.55 8.50 -9.16
N THR A 404 -1.49 7.65 -10.17
CA THR A 404 -1.29 6.21 -10.03
C THR A 404 0.17 5.89 -9.69
N MET A 405 0.39 4.92 -8.81
CA MET A 405 1.74 4.45 -8.46
C MET A 405 2.38 3.73 -9.65
N PRO A 406 3.62 4.08 -10.05
CA PRO A 406 4.36 3.31 -11.04
C PRO A 406 4.52 1.84 -10.65
N GLY A 407 4.38 0.94 -11.63
CA GLY A 407 4.53 -0.50 -11.42
C GLY A 407 3.23 -1.23 -11.01
N VAL A 408 2.10 -0.52 -10.89
CA VAL A 408 0.80 -1.12 -10.59
C VAL A 408 0.33 -2.02 -11.74
N CYS A 409 0.53 -1.61 -12.98
CA CYS A 409 0.16 -2.44 -14.13
C CYS A 409 1.01 -2.16 -15.37
N TYR A 410 1.04 -3.17 -16.24
CA TYR A 410 1.79 -3.18 -17.48
C TYR A 410 0.87 -3.64 -18.62
N ASN A 411 0.98 -3.02 -19.78
CA ASN A 411 0.25 -3.47 -20.95
C ASN A 411 0.82 -4.81 -21.50
N THR A 412 0.16 -5.40 -22.50
CA THR A 412 0.56 -6.71 -23.06
C THR A 412 1.96 -6.70 -23.70
N LYS A 413 2.54 -5.52 -23.95
CA LYS A 413 3.89 -5.32 -24.49
C LYS A 413 4.93 -5.11 -23.38
N GLY A 414 4.52 -5.16 -22.10
CA GLY A 414 5.40 -4.92 -20.96
C GLY A 414 5.69 -3.42 -20.72
N GLU A 415 4.92 -2.51 -21.33
CA GLU A 415 5.07 -1.07 -21.14
C GLU A 415 4.33 -0.65 -19.86
N GLU A 416 5.03 0.02 -18.97
CA GLU A 416 4.51 0.45 -17.68
C GLU A 416 3.48 1.58 -17.85
N TYR A 417 2.39 1.54 -17.07
CA TYR A 417 1.22 2.40 -17.21
C TYR A 417 1.52 3.91 -17.16
N THR A 418 2.34 4.37 -16.21
CA THR A 418 2.64 5.80 -16.09
C THR A 418 3.43 6.35 -17.28
N THR A 419 4.09 5.47 -18.05
CA THR A 419 4.69 5.82 -19.34
C THR A 419 3.61 6.22 -20.38
N LEU A 420 2.45 5.55 -20.34
CA LEU A 420 1.32 5.92 -21.20
C LEU A 420 0.74 7.28 -20.78
N VAL A 421 0.61 7.54 -19.46
CA VAL A 421 0.18 8.84 -18.94
C VAL A 421 1.12 9.96 -19.41
N ALA A 422 2.44 9.73 -19.30
CA ALA A 422 3.45 10.69 -19.76
C ALA A 422 3.29 11.02 -21.25
N LYS A 423 3.01 10.03 -22.10
CA LYS A 423 2.75 10.22 -23.53
C LYS A 423 1.50 11.08 -23.78
N GLU A 424 0.39 10.80 -23.08
CA GLU A 424 -0.85 11.56 -23.19
C GLU A 424 -0.67 13.01 -22.72
N MET A 425 0.21 13.26 -21.76
CA MET A 425 0.58 14.60 -21.31
C MET A 425 1.54 15.33 -22.28
N GLY A 426 1.97 14.68 -23.36
CA GLY A 426 2.92 15.24 -24.32
C GLY A 426 4.34 15.37 -23.76
N LEU A 427 4.70 14.57 -22.75
CA LEU A 427 6.05 14.52 -22.20
C LEU A 427 6.96 13.72 -23.12
N ASP A 428 8.16 14.25 -23.38
CA ASP A 428 9.19 13.55 -24.15
C ASP A 428 9.65 12.29 -23.39
N SER A 429 9.80 11.17 -24.10
CA SER A 429 10.31 9.93 -23.54
C SER A 429 11.71 10.04 -22.95
N GLU A 430 12.51 11.04 -23.37
CA GLU A 430 13.79 11.37 -22.74
C GLU A 430 13.65 12.11 -21.40
N ALA A 431 12.47 12.69 -21.13
CA ALA A 431 12.18 13.35 -19.86
C ALA A 431 11.75 12.35 -18.77
N TYR A 432 11.33 11.15 -19.17
CA TYR A 432 10.93 10.07 -18.26
C TYR A 432 11.78 8.83 -18.49
N ASP A 433 12.69 8.53 -17.58
CA ASP A 433 13.57 7.36 -17.62
C ASP A 433 12.98 6.12 -16.92
N GLY A 434 11.70 6.16 -16.55
CA GLY A 434 11.01 5.13 -15.79
C GLY A 434 11.32 5.12 -14.29
N LYS A 435 12.19 6.03 -13.81
CA LYS A 435 12.61 6.13 -12.40
C LYS A 435 12.52 7.55 -11.87
N THR A 436 12.82 8.53 -12.70
CA THR A 436 12.81 9.96 -12.34
C THR A 436 12.28 10.74 -13.52
N MET A 437 11.13 11.40 -13.36
CA MET A 437 10.77 12.44 -14.33
C MET A 437 11.70 13.63 -14.17
N LYS A 438 12.35 14.04 -15.27
CA LYS A 438 12.94 15.36 -15.35
C LYS A 438 11.77 16.34 -15.43
N ARG A 439 11.47 16.90 -14.32
CA ARG A 439 10.24 17.55 -14.01
C ARG A 439 9.77 18.67 -14.86
N LEU A 440 8.53 18.60 -15.19
CA LEU A 440 7.71 19.74 -15.58
C LEU A 440 7.68 20.84 -14.51
N ARG A 441 7.63 20.50 -13.23
CA ARG A 441 7.49 21.48 -12.13
C ARG A 441 8.80 22.16 -11.75
N ALA A 442 9.87 21.44 -11.47
CA ALA A 442 11.13 22.04 -11.00
C ALA A 442 11.84 22.88 -12.07
N ASN A 443 11.66 22.55 -13.36
CA ASN A 443 12.25 23.29 -14.46
C ASN A 443 11.43 24.46 -14.95
N ASN A 444 10.12 24.51 -14.63
CA ASN A 444 9.16 25.48 -15.13
C ASN A 444 8.53 26.35 -14.03
N GLY A 445 9.18 26.50 -12.88
CA GLY A 445 8.66 27.23 -11.72
C GLY A 445 8.25 28.70 -11.96
N ASP A 446 8.38 29.21 -13.19
CA ASP A 446 7.83 30.53 -13.54
C ASP A 446 6.31 30.44 -13.75
N ILE A 447 5.58 30.79 -12.70
CA ILE A 447 4.12 30.89 -12.71
C ILE A 447 3.64 32.35 -12.82
N SER A 448 4.49 33.30 -13.19
CA SER A 448 4.19 34.74 -13.16
C SER A 448 2.91 35.09 -13.89
N ASP A 449 2.73 34.56 -15.10
CA ASP A 449 1.52 34.81 -15.92
C ASP A 449 0.28 34.15 -15.30
N LEU A 450 0.40 32.89 -14.81
CA LEU A 450 -0.70 32.17 -14.16
C LEU A 450 -1.12 32.87 -12.85
N LYS A 451 -0.14 33.27 -12.03
CA LYS A 451 -0.38 34.03 -10.79
C LYS A 451 -1.13 35.33 -11.10
N LYS A 452 -0.66 36.09 -12.11
CA LYS A 452 -1.32 37.31 -12.52
C LYS A 452 -2.76 37.06 -12.99
N GLN A 453 -2.97 36.08 -13.85
CA GLN A 453 -4.30 35.68 -14.33
C GLN A 453 -5.22 35.30 -13.17
N ALA A 454 -4.74 34.42 -12.25
CA ALA A 454 -5.52 34.00 -11.10
C ALA A 454 -5.90 35.17 -10.20
N MET A 455 -4.96 36.09 -9.92
CA MET A 455 -5.24 37.27 -9.10
C MET A 455 -6.26 38.22 -9.76
N GLU A 456 -6.19 38.41 -11.07
CA GLU A 456 -7.15 39.24 -11.82
C GLU A 456 -8.55 38.63 -11.79
N GLU A 457 -8.68 37.34 -12.15
CA GLU A 457 -9.95 36.62 -12.20
C GLU A 457 -10.60 36.52 -10.81
N LEU A 458 -9.83 36.18 -9.79
CA LEU A 458 -10.31 35.97 -8.43
C LEU A 458 -10.65 37.29 -7.73
N SER A 459 -9.89 38.36 -7.94
CA SER A 459 -10.25 39.69 -7.42
C SER A 459 -11.58 40.18 -7.99
N ALA A 460 -11.89 39.87 -9.24
CA ALA A 460 -13.16 40.24 -9.88
C ALA A 460 -14.38 39.60 -9.21
N ILE A 461 -14.23 38.44 -8.52
CA ILE A 461 -15.28 37.76 -7.78
C ILE A 461 -15.16 37.93 -6.25
N GLY A 462 -14.31 38.86 -5.81
CA GLY A 462 -14.19 39.29 -4.41
C GLY A 462 -13.29 38.43 -3.54
N VAL A 463 -12.35 37.66 -4.13
CA VAL A 463 -11.30 36.97 -3.35
C VAL A 463 -10.27 37.99 -2.87
N THR A 464 -9.86 37.87 -1.63
CA THR A 464 -8.80 38.68 -1.00
C THR A 464 -7.49 37.91 -0.96
N PHE A 465 -6.37 38.61 -1.15
CA PHE A 465 -5.02 38.03 -1.14
C PHE A 465 -4.20 38.56 0.06
N PRO A 466 -3.27 37.75 0.62
CA PRO A 466 -3.00 36.37 0.20
C PRO A 466 -4.17 35.42 0.52
N VAL A 467 -4.30 34.34 -0.28
CA VAL A 467 -5.22 33.26 0.03
C VAL A 467 -4.59 32.36 1.10
N HIS A 468 -5.30 32.10 2.18
CA HIS A 468 -4.86 31.26 3.27
C HIS A 468 -5.14 29.79 2.97
N CYS A 469 -4.08 28.96 2.97
CA CYS A 469 -4.10 27.53 2.74
C CYS A 469 -3.80 26.79 4.06
N TYR A 470 -4.75 25.99 4.55
CA TYR A 470 -4.64 25.36 5.87
C TYR A 470 -4.17 23.91 5.75
N HIS A 471 -3.07 23.61 6.44
CA HIS A 471 -2.51 22.28 6.64
C HIS A 471 -2.51 21.95 8.14
N TYR A 472 -2.83 20.71 8.53
CA TYR A 472 -3.00 20.34 9.93
C TYR A 472 -2.02 19.23 10.32
N ILE A 473 -1.41 19.38 11.51
CA ILE A 473 -0.49 18.42 12.10
C ILE A 473 -0.96 18.00 13.50
N LYS A 474 -0.46 16.88 14.00
CA LYS A 474 -0.78 16.43 15.36
C LYS A 474 -0.13 17.35 16.38
N SER A 475 -0.90 17.78 17.38
CA SER A 475 -0.40 18.64 18.48
C SER A 475 0.68 17.90 19.28
N GLY A 476 1.80 18.58 19.51
CA GLY A 476 2.94 18.03 20.26
C GLY A 476 3.89 17.17 19.43
N ASP A 477 3.61 16.91 18.15
CA ASP A 477 4.53 16.24 17.24
C ASP A 477 5.54 17.26 16.67
N THR A 478 6.74 17.26 17.22
CA THR A 478 7.81 18.19 16.83
C THR A 478 8.34 17.91 15.43
N ASN A 479 8.43 16.64 15.02
CA ASN A 479 8.88 16.28 13.67
C ASN A 479 7.86 16.70 12.60
N ALA A 480 6.57 16.51 12.87
CA ALA A 480 5.51 17.01 12.00
C ALA A 480 5.52 18.53 11.90
N LEU A 481 5.79 19.23 13.00
CA LEU A 481 5.91 20.70 12.99
C LEU A 481 7.11 21.19 12.16
N ASP A 482 8.26 20.55 12.32
CA ASP A 482 9.45 20.87 11.54
C ASP A 482 9.21 20.64 10.04
N THR A 483 8.59 19.51 9.69
CA THR A 483 8.25 19.16 8.31
C THR A 483 7.22 20.14 7.72
N ALA A 484 6.18 20.49 8.47
CA ALA A 484 5.18 21.49 8.04
C ALA A 484 5.79 22.90 7.90
N THR A 485 6.80 23.24 8.74
CA THR A 485 7.52 24.49 8.61
C THR A 485 8.35 24.57 7.34
N VAL A 486 8.99 23.46 6.95
CA VAL A 486 9.67 23.35 5.65
C VAL A 486 8.68 23.46 4.50
N LEU A 487 7.51 22.79 4.59
CA LEU A 487 6.45 22.91 3.59
C LEU A 487 5.96 24.36 3.46
N LYS A 488 5.77 25.06 4.58
CA LYS A 488 5.42 26.49 4.58
C LYS A 488 6.47 27.33 3.86
N GLN A 489 7.77 27.07 4.06
CA GLN A 489 8.84 27.75 3.32
C GLN A 489 8.78 27.43 1.83
N CYS A 490 8.50 26.19 1.44
CA CYS A 490 8.29 25.83 0.03
C CYS A 490 7.15 26.63 -0.62
N PHE A 491 6.07 26.90 0.13
CA PHE A 491 4.97 27.76 -0.34
C PHE A 491 5.41 29.20 -0.54
N THR A 492 6.10 29.78 0.46
CA THR A 492 6.62 31.16 0.37
C THR A 492 7.58 31.30 -0.81
N ASP A 493 8.51 30.36 -0.98
CA ASP A 493 9.50 30.40 -2.05
C ASP A 493 8.85 30.24 -3.46
N SER A 494 7.78 29.44 -3.56
CA SER A 494 7.10 29.15 -4.81
C SER A 494 6.09 30.22 -5.20
N PHE A 495 5.34 30.78 -4.26
CA PHE A 495 4.16 31.61 -4.51
C PHE A 495 4.35 33.08 -4.10
N GLY A 496 5.25 33.36 -3.15
CA GLY A 496 5.37 34.64 -2.48
C GLY A 496 4.28 34.86 -1.42
N ASP A 497 4.58 35.75 -0.47
CA ASP A 497 3.67 36.02 0.65
C ASP A 497 2.43 36.86 0.26
N ASP A 498 2.39 37.35 -0.98
CA ASP A 498 1.30 38.16 -1.53
C ASP A 498 0.21 37.34 -2.27
N PHE A 499 0.41 36.02 -2.45
CA PHE A 499 -0.50 35.18 -3.23
C PHE A 499 -1.12 34.04 -2.45
N ILE A 500 -0.32 33.06 -2.00
CA ILE A 500 -0.78 31.90 -1.23
C ILE A 500 0.12 31.73 -0.02
N VAL A 501 -0.47 31.70 1.17
CA VAL A 501 0.23 31.51 2.44
C VAL A 501 -0.25 30.22 3.10
N LEU A 502 0.70 29.35 3.51
CA LEU A 502 0.38 28.14 4.25
C LEU A 502 0.24 28.44 5.75
N ASP A 503 -0.90 28.11 6.32
CA ASP A 503 -1.17 28.14 7.74
C ASP A 503 -1.16 26.74 8.33
N ILE A 504 -0.48 26.58 9.47
CA ILE A 504 -0.35 25.29 10.15
C ILE A 504 -1.35 25.27 11.32
N GLY A 505 -2.37 24.43 11.18
CA GLY A 505 -3.32 24.12 12.26
C GLY A 505 -2.90 22.85 13.01
N THR A 506 -3.56 22.55 14.12
CA THR A 506 -3.29 21.35 14.92
C THR A 506 -4.56 20.57 15.25
N TYR A 507 -4.42 19.26 15.40
CA TYR A 507 -5.45 18.35 15.94
C TYR A 507 -4.85 17.52 17.09
N VAL A 508 -5.69 16.92 17.93
CA VAL A 508 -5.26 16.24 19.16
C VAL A 508 -5.18 14.72 18.99
N SER A 509 -6.26 14.09 18.55
CA SER A 509 -6.37 12.63 18.53
C SER A 509 -6.49 12.04 17.13
N SER A 510 -7.36 12.59 16.29
CA SER A 510 -7.66 12.01 14.98
C SER A 510 -7.75 13.08 13.89
N LEU A 511 -6.80 13.05 12.95
CA LEU A 511 -6.84 13.90 11.76
C LEU A 511 -8.17 13.76 11.01
N TYR A 512 -8.67 12.53 10.88
CA TYR A 512 -9.90 12.27 10.14
C TYR A 512 -11.13 12.86 10.84
N LYS A 513 -11.29 12.62 12.12
CA LYS A 513 -12.48 13.10 12.88
C LYS A 513 -12.47 14.60 13.12
N GLU A 514 -11.29 15.15 13.43
CA GLU A 514 -11.16 16.55 13.88
C GLU A 514 -10.93 17.54 12.72
N VAL A 515 -10.44 17.07 11.57
CA VAL A 515 -10.06 17.94 10.45
C VAL A 515 -10.73 17.52 9.14
N ARG A 516 -10.49 16.29 8.68
CA ARG A 516 -10.91 15.84 7.34
C ARG A 516 -12.44 15.77 7.23
N ASN A 517 -13.09 15.04 8.13
CA ASN A 517 -14.54 14.80 8.07
C ASN A 517 -15.38 16.06 8.39
N VAL A 518 -14.77 17.07 8.99
CA VAL A 518 -15.38 18.38 9.23
C VAL A 518 -14.90 19.47 8.26
N GLN A 519 -14.13 19.09 7.22
CA GLN A 519 -13.74 19.93 6.07
C GLN A 519 -12.85 21.14 6.42
N LEU A 520 -12.04 21.07 7.50
CA LEU A 520 -11.21 22.22 7.92
C LEU A 520 -9.95 22.42 7.08
N HIS A 521 -9.39 21.36 6.47
CA HIS A 521 -8.19 21.47 5.67
C HIS A 521 -8.44 22.18 4.34
N SER A 522 -7.43 22.92 3.87
CA SER A 522 -7.35 23.38 2.49
C SER A 522 -6.65 22.34 1.60
N ILE A 523 -5.57 21.77 2.15
CA ILE A 523 -4.82 20.68 1.55
C ILE A 523 -4.68 19.55 2.56
N LEU A 524 -4.72 18.32 2.06
CA LEU A 524 -4.42 17.13 2.85
C LEU A 524 -3.51 16.22 2.03
N GLN A 525 -2.32 15.95 2.57
CA GLN A 525 -1.44 14.94 1.98
C GLN A 525 -1.93 13.57 2.40
N ASN A 526 -2.30 12.76 1.43
CA ASN A 526 -2.72 11.38 1.66
C ASN A 526 -2.11 10.47 0.58
N GLY A 527 -1.84 9.21 0.93
CA GLY A 527 -1.29 8.22 0.03
C GLY A 527 -2.29 7.11 -0.24
N TRP A 528 -2.25 6.58 -1.46
CA TRP A 528 -2.98 5.39 -1.85
C TRP A 528 -1.99 4.30 -2.29
N GLY A 529 -2.15 3.11 -1.76
CA GLY A 529 -1.50 1.89 -2.24
C GLY A 529 -2.57 1.02 -2.85
N ALA A 530 -2.36 0.58 -4.09
CA ALA A 530 -3.35 -0.20 -4.80
C ALA A 530 -3.73 -1.49 -4.05
N ASP A 531 -5.00 -1.83 -4.11
CA ASP A 531 -5.51 -3.11 -3.62
C ASP A 531 -5.32 -4.21 -4.66
N PHE A 532 -5.42 -3.85 -5.95
CA PHE A 532 -5.27 -4.76 -7.09
C PHE A 532 -4.65 -4.04 -8.30
N GLY A 533 -4.22 -4.81 -9.30
CA GLY A 533 -3.40 -4.36 -10.41
C GLY A 533 -4.17 -3.73 -11.58
N ASP A 534 -4.98 -2.70 -11.34
CA ASP A 534 -5.66 -1.92 -12.40
C ASP A 534 -5.72 -0.43 -12.04
N PRO A 535 -5.57 0.51 -13.00
CA PRO A 535 -5.60 1.96 -12.73
C PRO A 535 -6.90 2.46 -12.12
N VAL A 536 -8.01 1.73 -12.29
CA VAL A 536 -9.31 2.09 -11.71
C VAL A 536 -9.23 2.17 -10.18
N ASN A 537 -8.35 1.39 -9.54
CA ASN A 537 -8.18 1.41 -8.09
C ASN A 537 -7.68 2.77 -7.57
N PHE A 538 -6.94 3.51 -8.40
CA PHE A 538 -6.55 4.89 -8.13
C PHE A 538 -7.60 5.90 -8.61
N LEU A 539 -7.91 5.89 -9.90
CA LEU A 539 -8.71 6.93 -10.54
C LEU A 539 -10.18 6.92 -10.10
N GLY A 540 -10.71 5.75 -9.76
CA GLY A 540 -12.06 5.59 -9.21
C GLY A 540 -12.30 6.33 -7.88
N GLN A 541 -11.23 6.72 -7.17
CA GLN A 541 -11.35 7.39 -5.86
C GLN A 541 -11.80 8.85 -5.96
N GLU A 542 -11.77 9.45 -7.15
CA GLU A 542 -12.03 10.89 -7.37
C GLU A 542 -13.17 11.15 -8.37
N VAL A 543 -13.91 10.13 -8.81
CA VAL A 543 -15.00 10.31 -9.79
C VAL A 543 -16.25 10.92 -9.16
N LEU A 544 -17.04 11.63 -9.97
CA LEU A 544 -18.36 12.14 -9.59
C LEU A 544 -19.43 11.03 -9.68
N GLY A 545 -20.49 11.17 -8.90
CA GLY A 545 -21.66 10.29 -8.97
C GLY A 545 -21.42 8.87 -8.47
N ASP A 546 -20.31 8.58 -7.79
CA ASP A 546 -20.02 7.29 -7.17
C ASP A 546 -19.87 7.45 -5.65
N ASP A 547 -20.80 6.87 -4.89
CA ASP A 547 -20.79 6.93 -3.43
C ASP A 547 -19.59 6.20 -2.81
N ASN A 548 -18.89 5.34 -3.58
CA ASN A 548 -17.70 4.63 -3.15
C ASN A 548 -16.39 5.37 -3.54
N ALA A 549 -16.47 6.50 -4.24
CA ALA A 549 -15.31 7.31 -4.58
C ALA A 549 -14.72 7.98 -3.32
N TYR A 550 -13.81 7.27 -2.66
CA TYR A 550 -13.35 7.58 -1.31
C TYR A 550 -12.82 9.01 -1.13
N TYR A 551 -11.97 9.48 -2.03
CA TYR A 551 -11.42 10.84 -1.90
C TYR A 551 -12.42 11.91 -2.30
N ALA A 552 -13.26 11.65 -3.30
CA ALA A 552 -14.33 12.57 -3.69
C ALA A 552 -15.31 12.82 -2.53
N GLN A 553 -15.60 11.79 -1.73
CA GLN A 553 -16.54 11.85 -0.60
C GLN A 553 -15.91 12.38 0.70
N THR A 554 -14.58 12.22 0.88
CA THR A 554 -14.00 12.42 2.22
C THR A 554 -12.87 13.43 2.27
N THR A 555 -12.18 13.71 1.16
CA THR A 555 -10.92 14.47 1.17
C THR A 555 -10.95 15.67 0.24
N SER A 556 -11.20 15.48 -1.05
CA SER A 556 -11.41 16.59 -1.98
C SER A 556 -12.78 17.24 -1.83
N TRP A 557 -13.75 16.50 -1.28
CA TRP A 557 -15.12 16.94 -1.07
C TRP A 557 -15.79 17.43 -2.35
N ILE A 558 -15.34 16.94 -3.52
CA ILE A 558 -15.94 17.32 -4.81
C ILE A 558 -17.38 16.80 -4.93
N ALA A 559 -17.68 15.64 -4.33
CA ALA A 559 -19.05 15.11 -4.26
C ALA A 559 -20.01 16.07 -3.53
N ALA A 560 -19.53 16.76 -2.49
CA ALA A 560 -20.33 17.76 -1.79
C ALA A 560 -20.50 19.04 -2.62
N VAL A 561 -19.53 19.38 -3.49
CA VAL A 561 -19.67 20.46 -4.46
C VAL A 561 -20.70 20.09 -5.55
N GLU A 562 -20.66 18.84 -6.04
CA GLU A 562 -21.64 18.32 -7.01
C GLU A 562 -23.07 18.38 -6.46
N ALA A 563 -23.24 18.03 -5.18
CA ALA A 563 -24.56 18.04 -4.54
C ALA A 563 -25.18 19.45 -4.34
N ASP A 564 -24.34 20.49 -4.12
CA ASP A 564 -24.78 21.89 -3.95
C ASP A 564 -23.82 22.87 -4.61
N PRO A 565 -23.77 22.91 -5.98
CA PRO A 565 -22.80 23.70 -6.73
C PRO A 565 -23.07 25.21 -6.63
N LYS A 566 -21.99 25.99 -6.53
CA LYS A 566 -22.04 27.45 -6.64
C LYS A 566 -21.63 27.88 -8.06
N ASP A 567 -22.04 29.07 -8.46
CA ASP A 567 -21.74 29.58 -9.82
C ASP A 567 -20.24 29.59 -10.14
N TYR A 568 -19.39 29.90 -9.16
CA TYR A 568 -17.93 29.92 -9.34
C TYR A 568 -17.29 28.53 -9.43
N GLN A 569 -18.03 27.46 -9.17
CA GLN A 569 -17.55 26.07 -9.24
C GLN A 569 -17.93 25.37 -10.56
N LYS A 570 -18.63 26.01 -11.47
CA LYS A 570 -19.10 25.38 -12.70
C LYS A 570 -17.96 24.87 -13.59
N ASP A 571 -16.93 25.69 -13.83
CA ASP A 571 -15.75 25.26 -14.61
C ASP A 571 -15.02 24.08 -13.93
N LEU A 572 -14.93 24.07 -12.61
CA LEU A 572 -14.36 22.96 -11.85
C LEU A 572 -15.15 21.67 -12.06
N LEU A 573 -16.48 21.73 -11.94
CA LEU A 573 -17.34 20.56 -12.12
C LEU A 573 -17.34 20.07 -13.58
N GLU A 574 -17.29 20.95 -14.56
CA GLU A 574 -17.16 20.56 -15.98
C GLU A 574 -15.87 19.77 -16.22
N ARG A 575 -14.75 20.15 -15.60
CA ARG A 575 -13.46 19.44 -15.68
C ARG A 575 -13.47 18.13 -14.94
N TYR A 576 -14.12 18.05 -13.78
CA TYR A 576 -14.32 16.80 -13.06
C TYR A 576 -15.24 15.84 -13.83
N GLN A 577 -16.28 16.37 -14.48
CA GLN A 577 -17.15 15.55 -15.32
C GLN A 577 -16.41 14.98 -16.53
N GLU A 578 -15.57 15.79 -17.21
CA GLU A 578 -14.70 15.29 -18.29
C GLU A 578 -13.80 14.15 -17.81
N PHE A 579 -13.16 14.32 -16.65
CA PHE A 579 -12.33 13.27 -16.04
C PHE A 579 -13.17 12.02 -15.70
N THR A 580 -14.32 12.18 -15.08
CA THR A 580 -15.23 11.10 -14.72
C THR A 580 -15.72 10.32 -15.95
N ASP A 581 -16.10 11.02 -17.01
CA ASP A 581 -16.53 10.40 -18.26
C ASP A 581 -15.40 9.56 -18.88
N LEU A 582 -14.16 10.07 -18.89
CA LEU A 582 -13.00 9.34 -19.38
C LEU A 582 -12.69 8.09 -18.53
N VAL A 583 -12.83 8.17 -17.21
CA VAL A 583 -12.69 6.99 -16.32
C VAL A 583 -13.75 5.95 -16.65
N ASN A 584 -15.01 6.38 -16.81
CA ASN A 584 -16.12 5.49 -17.14
C ASN A 584 -15.98 4.86 -18.53
N GLU A 585 -15.49 5.61 -19.52
CA GLU A 585 -15.15 5.09 -20.84
C GLU A 585 -14.06 4.00 -20.72
N ALA A 586 -13.02 4.23 -19.94
CA ALA A 586 -11.95 3.26 -19.70
C ALA A 586 -12.44 2.01 -18.97
N LYS A 587 -13.28 2.17 -17.93
CA LYS A 587 -13.94 1.06 -17.20
C LYS A 587 -14.73 0.16 -18.15
N ALA A 588 -15.36 0.72 -19.17
CA ALA A 588 -16.15 -0.05 -20.15
C ALA A 588 -15.31 -0.88 -21.13
N ILE A 589 -14.02 -0.64 -21.23
CA ILE A 589 -13.10 -1.46 -22.04
C ILE A 589 -12.65 -2.66 -21.19
N VAL A 590 -13.18 -3.84 -21.48
CA VAL A 590 -13.04 -5.00 -20.60
C VAL A 590 -12.27 -6.18 -21.22
N THR A 591 -12.11 -6.22 -22.56
CA THR A 591 -11.46 -7.33 -23.27
C THR A 591 -10.13 -6.97 -23.95
N ASP A 592 -9.78 -5.69 -23.98
CA ASP A 592 -8.54 -5.18 -24.59
C ASP A 592 -7.77 -4.37 -23.53
N THR A 593 -6.83 -5.03 -22.87
CA THR A 593 -6.01 -4.45 -21.79
C THR A 593 -5.18 -3.25 -22.28
N ASP A 594 -4.62 -3.31 -23.51
CA ASP A 594 -3.84 -2.21 -24.07
C ASP A 594 -4.71 -0.99 -24.31
N ALA A 595 -5.91 -1.17 -24.90
CA ALA A 595 -6.87 -0.10 -25.10
C ALA A 595 -7.42 0.46 -23.78
N ARG A 596 -7.68 -0.41 -22.80
CA ARG A 596 -8.10 -0.03 -21.45
C ARG A 596 -7.09 0.88 -20.77
N TYR A 597 -5.83 0.47 -20.73
CA TYR A 597 -4.79 1.26 -20.06
C TYR A 597 -4.48 2.56 -20.80
N ALA A 598 -4.55 2.57 -22.13
CA ALA A 598 -4.46 3.81 -22.90
C ALA A 598 -5.61 4.78 -22.58
N ALA A 599 -6.83 4.28 -22.41
CA ALA A 599 -7.99 5.10 -22.02
C ALA A 599 -7.86 5.66 -20.60
N PHE A 600 -7.43 4.84 -19.63
CA PHE A 600 -7.14 5.32 -18.28
C PHE A 600 -5.99 6.34 -18.26
N ALA A 601 -4.95 6.15 -19.07
CA ALA A 601 -3.86 7.12 -19.18
C ALA A 601 -4.35 8.49 -19.66
N LYS A 602 -5.30 8.50 -20.60
CA LYS A 602 -5.95 9.73 -21.04
C LYS A 602 -6.77 10.38 -19.93
N ALA A 603 -7.49 9.59 -19.11
CA ALA A 603 -8.23 10.08 -17.96
C ALA A 603 -7.30 10.70 -16.92
N GLU A 604 -6.20 10.03 -16.56
CA GLU A 604 -5.22 10.55 -15.61
C GLU A 604 -4.53 11.81 -16.13
N ALA A 605 -4.18 11.84 -17.41
CA ALA A 605 -3.64 13.05 -18.06
C ALA A 605 -4.63 14.22 -17.99
N SER A 606 -5.94 13.98 -18.16
CA SER A 606 -6.98 15.01 -17.97
C SER A 606 -7.02 15.52 -16.53
N MET A 607 -6.98 14.62 -15.52
CA MET A 607 -6.91 14.98 -14.09
C MET A 607 -5.71 15.89 -13.81
N LEU A 608 -4.52 15.49 -14.25
CA LEU A 608 -3.26 16.20 -14.01
C LEU A 608 -3.21 17.55 -14.75
N ASN A 609 -3.60 17.58 -16.03
CA ASN A 609 -3.65 18.81 -16.83
C ASN A 609 -4.67 19.82 -16.29
N ASN A 610 -5.71 19.37 -15.62
CA ASN A 610 -6.71 20.21 -14.96
C ASN A 610 -6.36 20.52 -13.50
N ALA A 611 -5.24 19.98 -12.98
CA ALA A 611 -4.81 20.13 -11.60
C ALA A 611 -5.95 19.82 -10.60
N LEU A 612 -6.68 18.72 -10.83
CA LEU A 612 -7.77 18.28 -9.94
C LEU A 612 -7.20 17.67 -8.67
N CYS A 613 -6.01 17.08 -8.75
CA CYS A 613 -5.19 16.63 -7.64
C CYS A 613 -3.72 16.97 -7.91
N ILE A 614 -2.92 17.12 -6.88
CA ILE A 614 -1.49 17.45 -7.02
C ILE A 614 -0.67 16.26 -6.55
N PRO A 615 -0.08 15.45 -7.44
CA PRO A 615 0.89 14.44 -7.04
C PRO A 615 2.01 15.07 -6.21
N CYS A 616 2.44 14.42 -5.15
CA CYS A 616 3.31 15.05 -4.17
C CYS A 616 4.60 14.28 -3.93
N LEU A 617 4.52 13.03 -3.47
CA LEU A 617 5.66 12.33 -2.90
C LEU A 617 5.61 10.84 -3.19
N PHE A 618 6.78 10.25 -3.51
CA PHE A 618 7.10 8.85 -3.26
C PHE A 618 7.95 8.75 -2.00
N GLU A 619 7.73 7.72 -1.20
CA GLU A 619 8.55 7.48 -0.03
C GLU A 619 9.74 6.58 -0.42
N VAL A 620 10.94 7.20 -0.52
CA VAL A 620 12.21 6.53 -0.80
C VAL A 620 13.15 6.81 0.36
N LEU A 621 13.37 5.82 1.20
CA LEU A 621 14.13 5.93 2.44
C LEU A 621 15.56 5.41 2.29
N TRP A 622 16.42 5.78 3.20
CA TRP A 622 17.72 5.17 3.42
C TRP A 622 17.69 4.27 4.62
N CYS A 623 18.43 3.17 4.57
CA CYS A 623 18.48 2.20 5.67
C CYS A 623 19.92 1.71 5.93
N LEU A 624 20.09 1.12 7.11
CA LEU A 624 21.15 0.16 7.40
C LEU A 624 20.49 -1.20 7.55
N THR A 625 20.97 -2.21 6.82
CA THR A 625 20.23 -3.46 6.69
C THR A 625 21.13 -4.68 6.53
N HIS A 626 20.67 -5.79 7.10
CA HIS A 626 21.18 -7.13 6.86
C HIS A 626 20.32 -7.92 5.87
N VAL A 627 19.34 -7.28 5.25
CA VAL A 627 18.38 -7.91 4.34
C VAL A 627 18.58 -7.38 2.91
N ASN A 628 18.67 -8.28 1.93
CA ASN A 628 18.54 -7.94 0.53
C ASN A 628 17.04 -7.75 0.21
N GLU A 629 16.56 -6.49 0.17
CA GLU A 629 15.14 -6.22 -0.06
C GLU A 629 14.65 -6.64 -1.44
N TYR A 630 15.56 -6.81 -2.41
CA TYR A 630 15.21 -7.24 -3.76
C TYR A 630 14.77 -8.71 -3.85
N THR A 631 14.94 -9.47 -2.75
CA THR A 631 14.42 -10.84 -2.61
C THR A 631 13.06 -10.90 -1.92
N LYS A 632 12.62 -9.79 -1.30
CA LYS A 632 11.29 -9.70 -0.69
C LYS A 632 10.20 -9.65 -1.76
N ILE A 633 9.04 -10.18 -1.47
CA ILE A 633 7.83 -9.94 -2.26
C ILE A 633 7.66 -8.43 -2.47
N ASN A 634 7.43 -8.02 -3.70
CA ASN A 634 7.30 -6.61 -4.05
C ASN A 634 6.24 -6.39 -5.13
N ALA A 635 4.98 -6.53 -4.76
CA ALA A 635 3.87 -6.07 -5.58
C ALA A 635 3.51 -4.62 -5.24
N MET A 636 3.17 -3.81 -6.24
CA MET A 636 2.68 -2.44 -6.05
C MET A 636 1.20 -2.41 -5.65
N TYR A 637 0.64 -3.56 -5.30
CA TYR A 637 -0.74 -3.76 -4.84
C TYR A 637 -0.82 -4.96 -3.89
N GLY A 638 -1.96 -5.09 -3.21
CA GLY A 638 -2.24 -6.19 -2.29
C GLY A 638 -1.42 -6.17 -0.99
N PRO A 639 -1.63 -7.15 -0.10
CA PRO A 639 -1.05 -7.15 1.24
C PRO A 639 0.28 -7.90 1.36
N CYS A 640 0.67 -8.73 0.38
CA CYS A 640 1.70 -9.77 0.56
C CYS A 640 3.15 -9.26 0.77
N ASN A 641 3.43 -7.97 0.56
CA ASN A 641 4.79 -7.40 0.68
C ASN A 641 5.42 -7.57 2.08
N TYR A 642 4.61 -7.83 3.08
CA TYR A 642 5.04 -7.99 4.48
C TYR A 642 5.34 -9.44 4.86
N LYS A 643 5.11 -10.39 3.95
CA LYS A 643 5.36 -11.82 4.21
C LYS A 643 6.86 -12.10 4.28
N ALA A 644 7.33 -12.61 5.42
CA ALA A 644 8.75 -12.83 5.71
C ALA A 644 9.24 -14.21 5.22
N VAL A 645 9.08 -14.47 3.93
CA VAL A 645 9.56 -15.71 3.28
C VAL A 645 10.57 -15.38 2.20
N ASN A 646 11.56 -16.25 2.01
CA ASN A 646 12.60 -16.16 0.97
C ASN A 646 13.47 -14.89 1.05
N TRP A 647 13.55 -14.23 2.20
CA TRP A 647 14.43 -13.10 2.36
C TRP A 647 15.89 -13.55 2.42
N GLU A 648 16.71 -13.06 1.52
CA GLU A 648 18.14 -13.22 1.61
C GLU A 648 18.69 -12.28 2.68
N THR A 649 19.41 -12.85 3.65
CA THR A 649 19.98 -12.12 4.76
C THR A 649 21.42 -12.52 5.01
N ARG A 650 22.15 -11.67 5.71
CA ARG A 650 23.52 -12.01 6.11
C ARG A 650 23.82 -11.49 7.52
N GLN A 651 24.61 -12.27 8.25
CA GLN A 651 25.17 -11.88 9.55
C GLN A 651 26.35 -10.90 9.38
N GLY A 652 26.75 -10.24 10.47
CA GLY A 652 27.94 -9.38 10.51
C GLY A 652 27.62 -7.89 10.30
N ASP A 653 28.32 -7.23 9.37
CA ASP A 653 28.27 -5.76 9.26
C ASP A 653 27.11 -5.22 8.38
N GLY A 654 26.23 -6.07 7.90
CA GLY A 654 25.17 -5.69 6.96
C GLY A 654 25.66 -5.55 5.52
N TYR A 655 24.79 -5.07 4.63
CA TYR A 655 25.13 -4.86 3.22
C TYR A 655 25.76 -3.49 3.02
N THR A 656 26.81 -3.43 2.18
CA THR A 656 27.43 -2.17 1.76
C THR A 656 26.57 -1.48 0.69
N THR A 657 26.76 -0.18 0.52
CA THR A 657 26.14 0.62 -0.54
C THR A 657 26.39 -0.01 -1.92
N GLU A 658 27.66 -0.41 -2.22
CA GLU A 658 28.02 -1.00 -3.50
C GLU A 658 27.31 -2.33 -3.76
N GLU A 659 27.24 -3.21 -2.75
CA GLU A 659 26.50 -4.49 -2.87
C GLU A 659 25.02 -4.25 -3.11
N TYR A 660 24.44 -3.29 -2.40
CA TYR A 660 23.01 -2.99 -2.51
C TYR A 660 22.64 -2.38 -3.87
N GLU A 661 23.49 -1.50 -4.41
CA GLU A 661 23.36 -0.98 -5.78
C GLU A 661 23.51 -2.10 -6.83
N ALA A 662 24.38 -3.09 -6.59
CA ALA A 662 24.50 -4.25 -7.45
C ALA A 662 23.23 -5.13 -7.41
N PHE A 663 22.58 -5.31 -6.25
CA PHE A 663 21.28 -5.99 -6.15
C PHE A 663 20.21 -5.25 -6.94
N ALA A 664 20.14 -3.93 -6.81
CA ALA A 664 19.22 -3.09 -7.59
C ALA A 664 19.40 -3.29 -9.09
N ALA A 665 20.64 -3.21 -9.56
CA ALA A 665 20.97 -3.38 -10.98
C ALA A 665 20.65 -4.79 -11.50
N ALA A 666 20.92 -5.83 -10.70
CA ALA A 666 20.58 -7.21 -11.05
C ALA A 666 19.06 -7.42 -11.12
N PHE A 667 18.32 -6.88 -10.16
CA PHE A 667 16.86 -6.91 -10.14
C PHE A 667 16.25 -6.21 -11.36
N ASP A 668 16.69 -5.01 -11.68
CA ASP A 668 16.24 -4.24 -12.84
C ASP A 668 16.53 -4.97 -14.17
N ALA A 669 17.65 -5.69 -14.26
CA ALA A 669 18.00 -6.47 -15.44
C ALA A 669 17.11 -7.72 -15.60
N ALA A 670 16.71 -8.34 -14.48
CA ALA A 670 15.87 -9.54 -14.46
C ALA A 670 14.36 -9.22 -14.62
N SER A 671 13.93 -8.01 -14.26
CA SER A 671 12.53 -7.56 -14.38
C SER A 671 12.12 -7.20 -15.82
N LYS A 672 13.08 -7.03 -16.73
CA LYS A 672 12.88 -6.74 -18.16
C LYS A 672 12.62 -8.02 -18.96
#